data_cc7ceb95bcdadd95165e3ff4ca36642f
#
_entry.id   cc7ceb95bcdadd95165e3ff4ca36642f
#
_cell.length_a   1.000
_cell.length_b   1.000
_cell.length_c   1.000
_cell.angle_alpha   90.00
_cell.angle_beta   90.00
_cell.angle_gamma   90.00
#
_symmetry.space_group_name_H-M   'P 1'
#
loop_
_entity.id
_entity.type
_entity.pdbx_description
1 polymer ?
#
loop_
_entity_poly.entity_id
_entity_poly.type
_entity_poly.pdbx_seq_one_letter_code
_entity_poly.pdbx_strand_id
1 'polypeptide(L)'
;MPYQDKSAVKEEKWYDTCCGICYASCPIRVKTVNGIPIKLEGQPRASTSKGALCGKSVGSLSVVYDPNRLNYPVKRTNPVKGIGIDPKWKRISWEEALTTIADKIRAIYEEDGRQFKINVMPSQGSYNHPPIWALVSALGCTNESAGAGGMLCGNSAHFVAGLTHGSWSHTADLERCNYLIHFGASKGHAAGHGSNQMMRSMADARARGMKQIVFDPMCSYVGAKATRWVPIIPGTDVTVILAMLNIILNEMETWDDVYIKTKTNAPYLIAPDGHYIRDAKTQKPYVWDAKDKKAKLWDDKTIKEFALSGEYKVLGKKAIPAFQLLRQHVKKYTPEYAYKISSVPVEVIRTVTKEFITEARIGSTITLEGKTYPFRPAAAITFSGLNNHRNAFNSVAAMHMLNMVIGAMDVPGGCMGFPTCCFGYEETGRPEFKVGADPIEGMLLAGWWWGETTRGKNPRHKMWPIDMPTEPEVSLGIKKIWSWVNDSPFYFSSDRDEVHEKLGPDYKEAKAWMNWGNNMIMSGGNLSNMEDTLKRIPFFFTFDLYLTEITEFCDIVLPDASYLESVCADQNLQTGFNGPVGMNEWAFFIRQPVIDKQIEDRRPMPDVLLDVAWRVGPEFYAKFVDAFNKFWGLEGKCVLNLKKKYTYTEVSDNVLKNFFGPKKGLEWFKKNGGLTWPKKADEAYWRYNVPARVPVYWEFVQTMGEKAKAICEPKGISMQWEQFSALPSYFATKAHEEKDPQFDLYTLIYRDTLHTGSSTQMHPEIDAASDMNPYSYYINVNEETAKKKGIKNGQIIWVETATGRRIKGPVSLIKGIHPLAVAVAGINGHWSQYLKVGRNKGVYFNDLLEIDRDHVDPVSLSADACVKVKIYPAKKGEV
;
A
#
# COMPACT_ATOMS: atom_id res chain seq x y z
N MET A 1 -27.12 -6.58 29.84
CA MET A 1 -26.54 -5.54 30.71
C MET A 1 -27.61 -5.17 31.73
N PRO A 2 -27.32 -5.08 33.02
CA PRO A 2 -28.30 -4.62 33.98
C PRO A 2 -28.69 -3.18 33.64
N TYR A 3 -29.98 -2.90 33.79
CA TYR A 3 -30.58 -1.60 33.57
C TYR A 3 -29.82 -0.57 34.42
N GLN A 4 -29.03 0.30 33.82
CA GLN A 4 -28.34 1.33 34.57
C GLN A 4 -29.36 2.36 35.03
N ASP A 5 -29.43 2.55 36.33
CA ASP A 5 -30.21 3.61 36.96
C ASP A 5 -29.69 4.95 36.38
N LYS A 6 -30.55 5.68 35.68
CA LYS A 6 -30.21 6.98 35.12
C LYS A 6 -29.78 8.01 36.16
N SER A 7 -30.12 7.81 37.44
CA SER A 7 -29.67 8.65 38.56
C SER A 7 -28.15 8.50 38.84
N ALA A 8 -27.52 7.42 38.37
CA ALA A 8 -26.09 7.17 38.53
C ALA A 8 -25.18 7.83 37.44
N VAL A 9 -25.78 8.44 36.42
CA VAL A 9 -25.02 9.15 35.37
C VAL A 9 -24.58 10.50 35.89
N LYS A 10 -23.29 10.66 36.20
CA LYS A 10 -22.68 11.91 36.68
C LYS A 10 -22.21 12.80 35.55
N GLU A 11 -21.71 12.21 34.46
CA GLU A 11 -21.14 12.92 33.31
C GLU A 11 -21.34 12.15 32.03
N GLU A 12 -21.81 12.84 30.98
CA GLU A 12 -21.80 12.36 29.60
C GLU A 12 -20.94 13.30 28.74
N LYS A 13 -20.01 12.73 27.96
CA LYS A 13 -19.13 13.52 27.12
C LYS A 13 -18.93 12.87 25.74
N TRP A 14 -18.80 13.70 24.72
CA TRP A 14 -18.41 13.28 23.38
C TRP A 14 -17.00 13.73 23.07
N TYR A 15 -16.20 12.81 22.53
CA TYR A 15 -14.85 13.10 22.04
C TYR A 15 -14.83 12.91 20.53
N ASP A 16 -14.34 13.90 19.82
CA ASP A 16 -14.01 13.79 18.41
C ASP A 16 -12.58 13.23 18.26
N THR A 17 -12.41 12.14 17.52
CA THR A 17 -11.14 11.46 17.34
C THR A 17 -11.13 10.73 16.00
N CYS A 18 -10.12 9.88 15.74
CA CYS A 18 -10.04 9.07 14.54
C CYS A 18 -9.98 7.58 14.88
N CYS A 19 -10.67 6.77 14.10
CA CYS A 19 -10.63 5.31 14.19
C CYS A 19 -9.23 4.80 13.83
N GLY A 20 -8.66 3.91 14.63
CA GLY A 20 -7.36 3.31 14.41
C GLY A 20 -7.40 1.81 14.09
N ILE A 21 -8.58 1.22 13.88
CA ILE A 21 -8.71 -0.21 13.53
C ILE A 21 -7.90 -0.56 12.27
N CYS A 22 -7.83 0.36 11.30
CA CYS A 22 -6.98 0.26 10.14
C CYS A 22 -6.45 1.67 9.75
N TYR A 23 -5.50 1.72 8.86
CA TYR A 23 -4.90 2.99 8.40
C TYR A 23 -5.81 3.86 7.52
N ALA A 24 -7.09 3.54 7.35
CA ALA A 24 -8.06 4.46 6.75
C ALA A 24 -8.38 5.64 7.66
N SER A 25 -8.20 5.49 8.97
CA SER A 25 -8.29 6.55 9.99
C SER A 25 -9.52 7.45 9.86
N CYS A 26 -10.68 6.82 9.68
CA CYS A 26 -11.93 7.55 9.53
C CYS A 26 -12.18 8.43 10.76
N PRO A 27 -12.52 9.72 10.60
CA PRO A 27 -12.95 10.56 11.71
C PRO A 27 -14.21 10.00 12.38
N ILE A 28 -14.16 9.91 13.70
CA ILE A 28 -15.22 9.36 14.56
C ILE A 28 -15.49 10.26 15.74
N ARG A 29 -16.60 10.01 16.40
CA ARG A 29 -16.87 10.53 17.74
C ARG A 29 -17.21 9.39 18.68
N VAL A 30 -16.74 9.50 19.90
CA VAL A 30 -16.93 8.51 20.96
C VAL A 30 -17.65 9.13 22.14
N LYS A 31 -18.75 8.51 22.56
CA LYS A 31 -19.49 8.90 23.75
C LYS A 31 -18.94 8.16 24.96
N THR A 32 -18.63 8.90 26.01
CA THR A 32 -18.31 8.34 27.31
C THR A 32 -19.42 8.65 28.32
N VAL A 33 -19.60 7.76 29.28
CA VAL A 33 -20.43 7.95 30.46
C VAL A 33 -19.57 7.66 31.68
N ASN A 34 -19.41 8.64 32.56
CA ASN A 34 -18.51 8.57 33.71
C ASN A 34 -17.06 8.15 33.30
N GLY A 35 -16.55 8.68 32.18
CA GLY A 35 -15.25 8.37 31.65
C GLY A 35 -15.12 7.02 30.89
N ILE A 36 -16.19 6.23 30.82
CA ILE A 36 -16.19 4.93 30.13
C ILE A 36 -16.73 5.10 28.71
N PRO A 37 -15.97 4.77 27.63
CA PRO A 37 -16.46 4.83 26.27
C PRO A 37 -17.52 3.75 26.02
N ILE A 38 -18.73 4.18 25.64
CA ILE A 38 -19.90 3.31 25.50
C ILE A 38 -20.49 3.29 24.08
N LYS A 39 -20.19 4.29 23.25
CA LYS A 39 -20.73 4.40 21.89
C LYS A 39 -19.73 5.05 20.95
N LEU A 40 -19.66 4.55 19.73
CA LEU A 40 -18.84 5.08 18.66
C LEU A 40 -19.70 5.35 17.43
N GLU A 41 -19.53 6.52 16.82
CA GLU A 41 -20.21 6.95 15.60
C GLU A 41 -19.20 7.58 14.63
N GLY A 42 -19.51 7.57 13.31
CA GLY A 42 -18.76 8.38 12.36
C GLY A 42 -18.94 9.86 12.60
N GLN A 43 -17.91 10.65 12.35
CA GLN A 43 -17.96 12.12 12.48
C GLN A 43 -18.77 12.72 11.32
N PRO A 44 -19.96 13.31 11.57
CA PRO A 44 -20.81 13.85 10.50
C PRO A 44 -20.16 15.00 9.72
N ARG A 45 -19.25 15.78 10.37
CA ARG A 45 -18.53 16.90 9.72
C ARG A 45 -17.41 16.43 8.79
N ALA A 46 -17.03 15.15 8.83
CA ALA A 46 -15.95 14.64 7.99
C ALA A 46 -16.42 14.47 6.54
N SER A 47 -15.95 15.31 5.64
CA SER A 47 -16.23 15.22 4.21
C SER A 47 -15.78 13.89 3.60
N THR A 48 -14.74 13.26 4.15
CA THR A 48 -14.17 12.00 3.69
C THR A 48 -15.13 10.83 3.87
N SER A 49 -15.58 10.57 5.09
CA SER A 49 -16.48 9.45 5.42
C SER A 49 -17.95 9.82 5.44
N LYS A 50 -18.28 11.13 5.48
CA LYS A 50 -19.65 11.65 5.59
C LYS A 50 -20.45 10.98 6.71
N GLY A 51 -19.79 10.73 7.86
CA GLY A 51 -20.35 10.05 9.00
C GLY A 51 -20.50 8.53 8.87
N ALA A 52 -20.02 7.92 7.81
CA ALA A 52 -20.08 6.47 7.62
C ALA A 52 -18.96 5.74 8.38
N LEU A 53 -19.28 4.54 8.88
CA LEU A 53 -18.33 3.61 9.48
C LEU A 53 -18.47 2.22 8.85
N CYS A 54 -17.40 1.43 8.87
CA CYS A 54 -17.44 0.03 8.46
C CYS A 54 -17.68 -0.90 9.66
N GLY A 55 -18.03 -2.16 9.39
CA GLY A 55 -18.31 -3.16 10.43
C GLY A 55 -17.16 -3.40 11.41
N LYS A 56 -15.91 -3.19 11.01
CA LYS A 56 -14.73 -3.34 11.89
C LYS A 56 -14.73 -2.40 13.09
N SER A 57 -15.39 -1.25 12.96
CA SER A 57 -15.44 -0.26 14.05
C SER A 57 -16.18 -0.75 15.32
N VAL A 58 -16.98 -1.81 15.22
CA VAL A 58 -17.66 -2.40 16.39
C VAL A 58 -16.67 -2.88 17.45
N GLY A 59 -15.52 -3.43 17.05
CA GLY A 59 -14.46 -3.86 17.96
C GLY A 59 -13.65 -2.74 18.60
N SER A 60 -13.92 -1.48 18.26
CA SER A 60 -13.10 -0.35 18.71
C SER A 60 -13.17 -0.11 20.22
N LEU A 61 -14.34 -0.24 20.81
CA LEU A 61 -14.53 0.05 22.23
C LEU A 61 -13.98 -1.06 23.12
N SER A 62 -14.14 -2.31 22.70
CA SER A 62 -13.66 -3.47 23.45
C SER A 62 -12.14 -3.46 23.60
N VAL A 63 -11.38 -2.95 22.61
CA VAL A 63 -9.92 -2.91 22.69
C VAL A 63 -9.38 -2.18 23.92
N VAL A 64 -10.11 -1.21 24.45
CA VAL A 64 -9.67 -0.44 25.64
C VAL A 64 -9.69 -1.31 26.90
N TYR A 65 -10.72 -2.16 27.04
CA TYR A 65 -10.97 -2.94 28.25
C TYR A 65 -10.82 -4.45 28.07
N ASP A 66 -10.29 -4.90 26.94
CA ASP A 66 -10.09 -6.33 26.69
C ASP A 66 -9.16 -6.94 27.75
N PRO A 67 -9.63 -7.97 28.50
CA PRO A 67 -8.85 -8.62 29.54
C PRO A 67 -7.61 -9.37 29.01
N ASN A 68 -7.56 -9.65 27.71
CA ASN A 68 -6.43 -10.31 27.06
C ASN A 68 -5.34 -9.31 26.60
N ARG A 69 -5.55 -8.00 26.80
CA ARG A 69 -4.55 -6.99 26.47
C ARG A 69 -3.28 -7.17 27.30
N LEU A 70 -2.15 -6.93 26.65
CA LEU A 70 -0.88 -6.78 27.35
C LEU A 70 -0.90 -5.47 28.17
N ASN A 71 -0.62 -5.55 29.46
CA ASN A 71 -0.74 -4.43 30.40
C ASN A 71 0.58 -3.96 31.01
N TYR A 72 1.66 -4.71 30.83
CA TYR A 72 2.98 -4.42 31.36
C TYR A 72 4.06 -5.03 30.47
N PRO A 73 5.29 -4.52 30.50
CA PRO A 73 6.40 -5.10 29.75
C PRO A 73 6.69 -6.54 30.18
N VAL A 74 6.95 -7.39 29.20
CA VAL A 74 7.34 -8.78 29.44
C VAL A 74 8.64 -9.12 28.69
N LYS A 75 9.44 -9.97 29.32
CA LYS A 75 10.72 -10.48 28.82
C LYS A 75 10.67 -11.99 28.68
N ARG A 76 11.18 -12.49 27.59
CA ARG A 76 11.37 -13.92 27.36
C ARG A 76 12.35 -14.52 28.36
N THR A 77 12.02 -15.68 28.91
CA THR A 77 12.95 -16.49 29.72
C THR A 77 13.36 -17.79 29.04
N ASN A 78 12.61 -18.25 28.04
CA ASN A 78 12.98 -19.36 27.21
C ASN A 78 13.96 -18.91 26.10
N PRO A 79 15.21 -19.39 26.03
CA PRO A 79 16.16 -19.00 24.99
C PRO A 79 15.77 -19.52 23.60
N VAL A 80 14.93 -20.55 23.52
CA VAL A 80 14.49 -21.13 22.24
C VAL A 80 13.38 -20.27 21.66
N LYS A 81 13.56 -19.81 20.41
CA LYS A 81 12.57 -19.09 19.62
C LYS A 81 11.99 -20.01 18.56
N GLY A 82 10.71 -19.88 18.21
CA GLY A 82 10.09 -20.63 17.13
C GLY A 82 8.57 -20.63 17.21
N ILE A 83 7.95 -21.11 16.14
CA ILE A 83 6.50 -21.24 16.01
C ILE A 83 5.98 -22.20 17.07
N GLY A 84 5.01 -21.75 17.86
CA GLY A 84 4.39 -22.54 18.92
C GLY A 84 5.30 -22.80 20.14
N ILE A 85 6.50 -22.22 20.18
CA ILE A 85 7.41 -22.33 21.33
C ILE A 85 7.01 -21.30 22.38
N ASP A 86 6.63 -21.78 23.57
CA ASP A 86 6.27 -20.90 24.68
C ASP A 86 7.47 -20.04 25.11
N PRO A 87 7.40 -18.71 25.01
CA PRO A 87 8.45 -17.80 25.45
C PRO A 87 8.70 -17.81 26.96
N LYS A 88 7.80 -18.34 27.77
CA LYS A 88 7.79 -18.30 29.24
C LYS A 88 7.98 -16.85 29.73
N TRP A 89 7.01 -16.00 29.37
CA TRP A 89 7.03 -14.59 29.67
C TRP A 89 7.17 -14.29 31.15
N LYS A 90 8.13 -13.43 31.52
CA LYS A 90 8.29 -12.83 32.84
C LYS A 90 7.97 -11.35 32.77
N ARG A 91 7.07 -10.87 33.65
CA ARG A 91 6.83 -9.43 33.83
C ARG A 91 8.14 -8.76 34.29
N ILE A 92 8.47 -7.62 33.68
CA ILE A 92 9.58 -6.74 34.04
C ILE A 92 9.07 -5.30 34.24
N SER A 93 9.87 -4.46 34.87
CA SER A 93 9.56 -3.04 34.98
C SER A 93 9.84 -2.31 33.67
N TRP A 94 9.18 -1.16 33.48
CA TRP A 94 9.54 -0.25 32.39
C TRP A 94 11.01 0.19 32.46
N GLU A 95 11.55 0.40 33.64
CA GLU A 95 12.96 0.77 33.82
C GLU A 95 13.89 -0.29 33.28
N GLU A 96 13.66 -1.57 33.60
CA GLU A 96 14.44 -2.69 33.06
C GLU A 96 14.32 -2.78 31.53
N ALA A 97 13.08 -2.64 31.02
CA ALA A 97 12.81 -2.73 29.59
C ALA A 97 13.49 -1.61 28.82
N LEU A 98 13.30 -0.36 29.24
CA LEU A 98 13.85 0.83 28.57
C LEU A 98 15.38 0.86 28.60
N THR A 99 15.97 0.52 29.74
CA THR A 99 17.44 0.44 29.89
C THR A 99 18.02 -0.64 28.97
N THR A 100 17.42 -1.85 28.98
CA THR A 100 17.88 -2.95 28.12
C THR A 100 17.82 -2.56 26.63
N ILE A 101 16.73 -1.95 26.19
CA ILE A 101 16.56 -1.53 24.79
C ILE A 101 17.52 -0.40 24.42
N ALA A 102 17.66 0.61 25.29
CA ALA A 102 18.56 1.73 25.04
C ALA A 102 20.03 1.30 24.96
N ASP A 103 20.45 0.39 25.82
CA ASP A 103 21.82 -0.13 25.82
C ASP A 103 22.10 -0.94 24.53
N LYS A 104 21.15 -1.72 24.05
CA LYS A 104 21.27 -2.44 22.77
C LYS A 104 21.35 -1.49 21.59
N ILE A 105 20.50 -0.46 21.56
CA ILE A 105 20.51 0.56 20.50
C ILE A 105 21.81 1.35 20.53
N ARG A 106 22.31 1.74 21.72
CA ARG A 106 23.58 2.44 21.86
C ARG A 106 24.73 1.62 21.29
N ALA A 107 24.87 0.35 21.67
CA ALA A 107 25.93 -0.52 21.19
C ALA A 107 25.92 -0.66 19.66
N ILE A 108 24.72 -0.77 19.04
CA ILE A 108 24.57 -0.84 17.59
C ILE A 108 24.89 0.52 16.94
N TYR A 109 24.44 1.62 17.53
CA TYR A 109 24.71 2.97 17.02
C TYR A 109 26.19 3.30 17.01
N GLU A 110 26.91 2.90 18.06
CA GLU A 110 28.37 3.10 18.20
C GLU A 110 29.19 2.23 17.25
N GLU A 111 28.70 1.06 16.88
CA GLU A 111 29.36 0.17 15.93
C GLU A 111 28.94 0.47 14.48
N ASP A 112 27.68 0.27 14.15
CA ASP A 112 27.08 0.52 12.84
C ASP A 112 25.54 0.54 12.93
N GLY A 113 24.95 1.72 12.96
CA GLY A 113 23.50 1.92 13.07
C GLY A 113 22.67 1.21 11.97
N ARG A 114 23.30 0.84 10.85
CA ARG A 114 22.65 0.09 9.77
C ARG A 114 22.28 -1.34 10.16
N GLN A 115 22.85 -1.89 11.22
CA GLN A 115 22.52 -3.22 11.75
C GLN A 115 21.25 -3.24 12.61
N PHE A 116 20.48 -2.14 12.60
CA PHE A 116 19.16 -2.07 13.21
C PHE A 116 18.07 -2.12 12.13
N LYS A 117 17.06 -2.96 12.32
CA LYS A 117 15.92 -3.08 11.40
C LYS A 117 14.62 -2.74 12.10
N ILE A 118 13.72 -2.10 11.38
CA ILE A 118 12.40 -1.71 11.87
C ILE A 118 11.32 -2.27 10.95
N ASN A 119 10.34 -2.96 11.53
CA ASN A 119 9.11 -3.33 10.85
C ASN A 119 7.93 -2.60 11.46
N VAL A 120 7.15 -1.95 10.62
CA VAL A 120 5.98 -1.21 11.04
C VAL A 120 4.77 -1.56 10.21
N MET A 121 3.62 -1.61 10.85
CA MET A 121 2.32 -1.61 10.20
C MET A 121 1.33 -0.87 11.09
N PRO A 122 0.67 0.15 10.56
CA PRO A 122 -0.36 0.82 11.35
C PRO A 122 -1.49 -0.13 11.68
N SER A 123 -1.68 -0.34 12.95
CA SER A 123 -2.73 -1.18 13.52
C SER A 123 -3.40 -0.43 14.66
N GLN A 124 -4.11 -1.11 15.54
CA GLN A 124 -4.93 -0.54 16.61
C GLN A 124 -4.16 0.18 17.72
N GLY A 125 -2.85 0.20 17.68
CA GLY A 125 -1.99 0.87 18.65
C GLY A 125 -1.93 2.39 18.51
N SER A 126 -0.95 2.99 19.13
CA SER A 126 -0.74 4.44 19.22
C SER A 126 -0.28 5.11 17.92
N TYR A 127 -0.48 4.53 16.82
CA TYR A 127 -0.09 4.83 15.46
C TYR A 127 0.52 6.22 15.19
N ASN A 128 1.83 6.24 15.03
CA ASN A 128 2.61 7.42 14.66
C ASN A 128 3.88 7.02 13.90
N HIS A 129 4.00 7.38 12.63
CA HIS A 129 5.21 7.15 11.85
C HIS A 129 6.39 8.05 12.20
N PRO A 130 6.23 9.36 12.45
CA PRO A 130 7.35 10.26 12.62
C PRO A 130 8.38 9.86 13.69
N PRO A 131 8.02 9.30 14.86
CA PRO A 131 9.00 8.78 15.80
C PRO A 131 9.85 7.64 15.24
N ILE A 132 9.29 6.84 14.35
CA ILE A 132 10.01 5.75 13.68
C ILE A 132 11.03 6.31 12.69
N TRP A 133 10.64 7.31 11.89
CA TRP A 133 11.58 7.98 10.99
C TRP A 133 12.66 8.75 11.74
N ALA A 134 12.31 9.33 12.89
CA ALA A 134 13.28 9.96 13.75
C ALA A 134 14.31 8.96 14.27
N LEU A 135 13.87 7.74 14.64
CA LEU A 135 14.76 6.66 15.05
C LEU A 135 15.67 6.20 13.91
N VAL A 136 15.11 5.97 12.71
CA VAL A 136 15.86 5.61 11.50
C VAL A 136 16.88 6.68 11.15
N SER A 137 16.49 7.95 11.21
CA SER A 137 17.37 9.10 10.94
C SER A 137 18.51 9.22 11.97
N ALA A 138 18.21 9.04 13.25
CA ALA A 138 19.21 9.09 14.31
C ALA A 138 20.24 7.95 14.20
N LEU A 139 19.79 6.75 13.82
CA LEU A 139 20.65 5.59 13.55
C LEU A 139 21.49 5.75 12.28
N GLY A 140 21.08 6.62 11.34
CA GLY A 140 21.72 6.74 10.03
C GLY A 140 21.46 5.56 9.10
N CYS A 141 20.30 4.92 9.22
CA CYS A 141 19.93 3.76 8.40
C CYS A 141 18.62 3.97 7.61
N THR A 142 18.32 3.07 6.67
CA THR A 142 17.08 3.05 5.88
C THR A 142 16.36 1.70 5.97
N ASN A 143 16.59 0.95 7.02
CA ASN A 143 16.09 -0.42 7.18
C ASN A 143 14.68 -0.44 7.80
N GLU A 144 13.82 0.47 7.38
CA GLU A 144 12.40 0.44 7.70
C GLU A 144 11.65 -0.40 6.65
N SER A 145 10.72 -1.19 7.11
CA SER A 145 9.82 -1.92 6.24
C SER A 145 8.38 -1.91 6.74
N ALA A 146 7.42 -1.81 5.82
CA ALA A 146 6.00 -1.89 6.13
C ALA A 146 5.52 -3.33 5.98
N GLY A 147 5.02 -3.94 7.04
CA GLY A 147 4.49 -5.30 7.16
C GLY A 147 5.18 -6.29 6.23
N ALA A 148 5.70 -7.36 6.53
CA ALA A 148 6.43 -8.30 5.65
C ALA A 148 6.95 -7.73 4.31
N GLY A 149 7.33 -6.45 4.30
CA GLY A 149 7.88 -5.76 3.15
C GLY A 149 6.92 -5.28 2.08
N GLY A 150 5.64 -5.21 2.39
CA GLY A 150 4.65 -4.83 1.38
C GLY A 150 4.43 -5.88 0.29
N MET A 151 5.07 -7.05 0.40
CA MET A 151 5.00 -8.12 -0.59
C MET A 151 3.57 -8.46 -1.02
N LEU A 152 2.65 -8.57 -0.06
CA LEU A 152 1.22 -8.84 -0.29
C LEU A 152 0.35 -7.57 -0.09
N CYS A 153 0.94 -6.38 -0.20
CA CYS A 153 0.24 -5.10 -0.07
C CYS A 153 0.10 -4.40 -1.42
N GLY A 154 0.92 -3.43 -1.71
CA GLY A 154 0.73 -2.55 -2.86
C GLY A 154 2.02 -2.11 -3.56
N ASN A 155 3.10 -2.85 -3.49
CA ASN A 155 4.40 -2.42 -4.02
C ASN A 155 4.31 -1.85 -5.44
N SER A 156 3.78 -2.62 -6.41
CA SER A 156 3.61 -2.13 -7.78
C SER A 156 2.61 -0.98 -7.88
N ALA A 157 1.50 -1.05 -7.14
CA ALA A 157 0.49 0.00 -7.16
C ALA A 157 1.03 1.34 -6.64
N HIS A 158 1.89 1.30 -5.62
CA HIS A 158 2.56 2.49 -5.08
C HIS A 158 3.63 3.01 -6.03
N PHE A 159 4.44 2.11 -6.59
CA PHE A 159 5.48 2.44 -7.55
C PHE A 159 4.92 3.16 -8.78
N VAL A 160 3.92 2.56 -9.43
CA VAL A 160 3.30 3.14 -10.62
C VAL A 160 2.52 4.43 -10.29
N ALA A 161 1.77 4.48 -9.18
CA ALA A 161 1.05 5.69 -8.80
C ALA A 161 2.01 6.85 -8.47
N GLY A 162 3.16 6.57 -7.88
CA GLY A 162 4.22 7.55 -7.67
C GLY A 162 4.69 8.19 -8.97
N LEU A 163 4.91 7.38 -10.01
CA LEU A 163 5.41 7.82 -11.31
C LEU A 163 4.37 8.46 -12.22
N THR A 164 3.09 8.19 -11.98
CA THR A 164 2.00 8.66 -12.85
C THR A 164 1.16 9.75 -12.22
N HIS A 165 1.06 9.76 -10.89
CA HIS A 165 0.25 10.72 -10.12
C HIS A 165 1.07 11.55 -9.12
N GLY A 166 2.34 11.19 -8.87
CA GLY A 166 3.09 11.77 -7.75
C GLY A 166 2.44 11.42 -6.40
N SER A 167 1.92 10.22 -6.26
CA SER A 167 1.03 9.83 -5.17
C SER A 167 1.28 8.40 -4.71
N TRP A 168 0.92 8.10 -3.46
CA TRP A 168 1.00 6.75 -2.90
C TRP A 168 0.01 5.76 -3.53
N SER A 169 -1.15 6.23 -3.97
CA SER A 169 -2.19 5.39 -4.53
C SER A 169 -3.11 6.22 -5.43
N HIS A 170 -4.06 5.58 -6.07
CA HIS A 170 -5.01 6.20 -6.99
C HIS A 170 -6.44 5.78 -6.68
N THR A 171 -7.40 6.57 -7.17
CA THR A 171 -8.85 6.31 -7.13
C THR A 171 -9.54 7.01 -8.29
N ALA A 172 -10.87 6.89 -8.40
CA ALA A 172 -11.66 7.70 -9.31
C ALA A 172 -12.15 9.00 -8.64
N ASP A 173 -12.38 10.05 -9.43
CA ASP A 173 -13.16 11.21 -9.02
C ASP A 173 -14.63 10.81 -8.88
N LEU A 174 -15.02 10.32 -7.72
CA LEU A 174 -16.35 9.76 -7.46
C LEU A 174 -17.49 10.78 -7.57
N GLU A 175 -17.20 12.07 -7.54
CA GLU A 175 -18.24 13.10 -7.73
C GLU A 175 -18.65 13.25 -9.19
N ARG A 176 -17.75 12.96 -10.13
CA ARG A 176 -17.93 13.23 -11.57
C ARG A 176 -17.73 12.03 -12.47
N CYS A 177 -17.20 10.91 -11.95
CA CYS A 177 -17.03 9.67 -12.72
C CYS A 177 -18.40 9.03 -13.01
N ASN A 178 -18.61 8.59 -14.26
CA ASN A 178 -19.82 7.92 -14.72
C ASN A 178 -19.58 6.43 -15.06
N TYR A 179 -18.33 6.06 -15.34
CA TYR A 179 -17.96 4.69 -15.71
C TYR A 179 -16.66 4.29 -15.00
N LEU A 180 -16.75 3.34 -14.11
CA LEU A 180 -15.61 2.92 -13.29
C LEU A 180 -15.32 1.43 -13.47
N ILE A 181 -14.11 1.11 -13.93
CA ILE A 181 -13.63 -0.26 -14.01
C ILE A 181 -12.75 -0.57 -12.79
N HIS A 182 -13.06 -1.65 -12.10
CA HIS A 182 -12.20 -2.23 -11.05
C HIS A 182 -11.53 -3.49 -11.59
N PHE A 183 -10.20 -3.56 -11.46
CA PHE A 183 -9.43 -4.77 -11.68
C PHE A 183 -8.91 -5.26 -10.32
N GLY A 184 -9.51 -6.31 -9.76
CA GLY A 184 -9.12 -6.91 -8.49
C GLY A 184 -9.01 -5.90 -7.33
N ALA A 185 -9.95 -4.99 -7.20
CA ALA A 185 -9.92 -3.92 -6.21
C ALA A 185 -11.26 -3.71 -5.51
N SER A 186 -11.21 -3.50 -4.20
CA SER A 186 -12.38 -3.23 -3.36
C SER A 186 -12.46 -1.79 -2.84
N LYS A 187 -11.83 -0.83 -3.53
CA LYS A 187 -11.84 0.59 -3.16
C LYS A 187 -13.28 1.13 -3.07
N GLY A 188 -13.60 1.81 -1.98
CA GLY A 188 -14.97 2.25 -1.69
C GLY A 188 -15.91 1.16 -1.18
N HIS A 189 -15.39 -0.02 -0.81
CA HIS A 189 -16.17 -1.18 -0.34
C HIS A 189 -15.55 -1.85 0.91
N ALA A 190 -15.08 -1.05 1.85
CA ALA A 190 -14.54 -1.46 3.14
C ALA A 190 -13.18 -2.20 3.12
N ALA A 191 -12.43 -2.14 2.02
CA ALA A 191 -11.09 -2.74 1.93
C ALA A 191 -10.11 -1.88 1.12
N GLY A 192 -8.82 -1.95 1.43
CA GLY A 192 -7.74 -1.23 0.76
C GLY A 192 -7.54 0.21 1.23
N HIS A 193 -6.53 0.89 0.69
CA HIS A 193 -6.18 2.28 1.02
C HIS A 193 -7.31 3.25 0.70
N GLY A 194 -7.71 4.06 1.70
CA GLY A 194 -8.77 5.06 1.59
C GLY A 194 -10.17 4.49 1.34
N SER A 195 -10.31 3.18 1.17
CA SER A 195 -11.57 2.55 0.78
C SER A 195 -12.72 2.82 1.72
N ASN A 196 -12.45 2.79 3.02
CA ASN A 196 -13.49 3.03 4.02
C ASN A 196 -13.93 4.49 4.04
N GLN A 197 -13.02 5.43 3.81
CA GLN A 197 -13.36 6.84 3.70
C GLN A 197 -14.22 7.14 2.47
N MET A 198 -14.08 6.36 1.40
CA MET A 198 -14.80 6.55 0.14
C MET A 198 -16.12 5.79 0.04
N MET A 199 -16.51 4.97 1.03
CA MET A 199 -17.71 4.12 0.93
C MET A 199 -18.98 4.91 0.62
N ARG A 200 -19.15 6.04 1.29
CA ARG A 200 -20.34 6.88 1.07
C ARG A 200 -20.31 7.53 -0.30
N SER A 201 -19.18 8.12 -0.69
CA SER A 201 -19.03 8.72 -2.01
C SER A 201 -19.20 7.71 -3.15
N MET A 202 -18.74 6.46 -2.96
CA MET A 202 -18.97 5.37 -3.92
C MET A 202 -20.46 4.99 -4.02
N ALA A 203 -21.17 4.97 -2.90
CA ALA A 203 -22.61 4.73 -2.87
C ALA A 203 -23.38 5.87 -3.55
N ASP A 204 -23.02 7.12 -3.26
CA ASP A 204 -23.62 8.31 -3.86
C ASP A 204 -23.38 8.34 -5.39
N ALA A 205 -22.18 7.96 -5.85
CA ALA A 205 -21.85 7.87 -7.27
C ALA A 205 -22.71 6.83 -8.00
N ARG A 206 -22.91 5.63 -7.40
CA ARG A 206 -23.83 4.62 -7.97
C ARG A 206 -25.28 5.10 -7.98
N ALA A 207 -25.72 5.76 -6.91
CA ALA A 207 -27.07 6.33 -6.85
C ALA A 207 -27.30 7.41 -7.92
N ARG A 208 -26.24 8.15 -8.31
CA ARG A 208 -26.25 9.09 -9.44
C ARG A 208 -26.29 8.40 -10.81
N GLY A 209 -26.08 7.10 -10.87
CA GLY A 209 -26.08 6.33 -12.12
C GLY A 209 -24.68 5.92 -12.63
N MET A 210 -23.62 6.10 -11.85
CA MET A 210 -22.29 5.61 -12.24
C MET A 210 -22.32 4.10 -12.47
N LYS A 211 -21.93 3.68 -13.67
CA LYS A 211 -21.73 2.26 -13.99
C LYS A 211 -20.42 1.77 -13.38
N GLN A 212 -20.47 0.62 -12.71
CA GLN A 212 -19.33 -0.02 -12.08
C GLN A 212 -19.11 -1.40 -12.68
N ILE A 213 -17.97 -1.62 -13.33
CA ILE A 213 -17.57 -2.89 -13.93
C ILE A 213 -16.47 -3.48 -13.09
N VAL A 214 -16.57 -4.75 -12.74
CA VAL A 214 -15.63 -5.40 -11.83
C VAL A 214 -15.09 -6.68 -12.45
N PHE A 215 -13.80 -6.68 -12.80
CA PHE A 215 -13.05 -7.88 -13.14
C PHE A 215 -12.44 -8.44 -11.85
N ASP A 216 -12.92 -9.59 -11.43
CA ASP A 216 -12.48 -10.24 -10.19
C ASP A 216 -12.81 -11.74 -10.26
N PRO A 217 -11.93 -12.64 -9.86
CA PRO A 217 -12.24 -14.08 -9.82
C PRO A 217 -13.44 -14.41 -8.93
N MET A 218 -13.73 -13.58 -7.94
CA MET A 218 -14.82 -13.77 -6.99
C MET A 218 -15.77 -12.58 -7.01
N CYS A 219 -17.08 -12.84 -7.03
CA CYS A 219 -18.12 -11.84 -6.81
C CYS A 219 -18.13 -11.43 -5.33
N SER A 220 -17.15 -10.58 -4.98
CA SER A 220 -16.99 -10.03 -3.66
C SER A 220 -18.01 -8.90 -3.38
N TYR A 221 -17.83 -8.19 -2.27
CA TYR A 221 -18.69 -7.06 -1.91
C TYR A 221 -18.75 -5.96 -2.98
N VAL A 222 -17.69 -5.77 -3.74
CA VAL A 222 -17.66 -4.83 -4.85
C VAL A 222 -18.41 -5.40 -6.05
N GLY A 223 -18.18 -6.68 -6.39
CA GLY A 223 -18.86 -7.38 -7.48
C GLY A 223 -20.37 -7.46 -7.27
N ALA A 224 -20.81 -7.71 -6.03
CA ALA A 224 -22.23 -7.78 -5.69
C ALA A 224 -22.99 -6.43 -5.84
N LYS A 225 -22.27 -5.31 -5.92
CA LYS A 225 -22.84 -3.96 -6.13
C LYS A 225 -22.51 -3.36 -7.49
N ALA A 226 -21.83 -4.13 -8.33
CA ALA A 226 -21.44 -3.70 -9.66
C ALA A 226 -22.63 -3.72 -10.64
N THR A 227 -22.54 -2.91 -11.68
CA THR A 227 -23.41 -3.02 -12.85
C THR A 227 -23.15 -4.33 -13.58
N ARG A 228 -21.88 -4.75 -13.61
CA ARG A 228 -21.43 -6.03 -14.18
C ARG A 228 -20.24 -6.56 -13.41
N TRP A 229 -20.34 -7.78 -12.89
CA TRP A 229 -19.21 -8.57 -12.45
C TRP A 229 -18.76 -9.50 -13.59
N VAL A 230 -17.45 -9.53 -13.84
CA VAL A 230 -16.82 -10.34 -14.87
C VAL A 230 -15.81 -11.28 -14.19
N PRO A 231 -16.14 -12.58 -14.07
CA PRO A 231 -15.19 -13.55 -13.55
C PRO A 231 -13.98 -13.68 -14.49
N ILE A 232 -12.79 -13.81 -13.88
CA ILE A 232 -11.52 -13.88 -14.60
C ILE A 232 -10.62 -14.93 -13.95
N ILE A 233 -9.77 -15.59 -14.71
CA ILE A 233 -8.72 -16.46 -14.16
C ILE A 233 -7.71 -15.58 -13.39
N PRO A 234 -7.37 -15.92 -12.12
CA PRO A 234 -6.44 -15.15 -11.32
C PRO A 234 -5.11 -14.89 -12.03
N GLY A 235 -4.58 -13.65 -11.93
CA GLY A 235 -3.28 -13.25 -12.47
C GLY A 235 -3.24 -13.04 -14.00
N THR A 236 -4.39 -12.98 -14.67
CA THR A 236 -4.46 -12.83 -16.14
C THR A 236 -5.02 -11.49 -16.60
N ASP A 237 -5.37 -10.61 -15.69
CA ASP A 237 -6.05 -9.32 -15.93
C ASP A 237 -5.34 -8.46 -17.00
N VAL A 238 -4.02 -8.45 -17.00
CA VAL A 238 -3.22 -7.66 -17.94
C VAL A 238 -3.49 -8.02 -19.40
N THR A 239 -3.88 -9.27 -19.69
CA THR A 239 -4.24 -9.68 -21.07
C THR A 239 -5.50 -8.98 -21.54
N VAL A 240 -6.50 -8.84 -20.66
CA VAL A 240 -7.73 -8.10 -20.94
C VAL A 240 -7.43 -6.60 -21.10
N ILE A 241 -6.61 -6.03 -20.22
CA ILE A 241 -6.23 -4.62 -20.28
C ILE A 241 -5.48 -4.30 -21.58
N LEU A 242 -4.53 -5.14 -21.97
CA LEU A 242 -3.77 -4.97 -23.23
C LEU A 242 -4.66 -5.20 -24.46
N ALA A 243 -5.64 -6.10 -24.39
CA ALA A 243 -6.64 -6.26 -25.45
C ALA A 243 -7.55 -5.03 -25.58
N MET A 244 -7.96 -4.43 -24.48
CA MET A 244 -8.70 -3.15 -24.49
C MET A 244 -7.86 -2.04 -25.12
N LEU A 245 -6.56 -1.94 -24.77
CA LEU A 245 -5.63 -0.99 -25.40
C LEU A 245 -5.48 -1.25 -26.91
N ASN A 246 -5.42 -2.51 -27.34
CA ASN A 246 -5.37 -2.85 -28.75
C ASN A 246 -6.64 -2.40 -29.51
N ILE A 247 -7.81 -2.67 -28.96
CA ILE A 247 -9.09 -2.19 -29.51
C ILE A 247 -9.07 -0.67 -29.65
N ILE A 248 -8.72 0.05 -28.57
CA ILE A 248 -8.71 1.51 -28.54
C ILE A 248 -7.74 2.09 -29.57
N LEU A 249 -6.51 1.60 -29.59
CA LEU A 249 -5.41 2.19 -30.35
C LEU A 249 -5.34 1.75 -31.81
N ASN A 250 -5.76 0.52 -32.14
CA ASN A 250 -5.60 -0.05 -33.46
C ASN A 250 -6.91 -0.39 -34.19
N GLU A 251 -8.00 -0.67 -33.49
CA GLU A 251 -9.30 -0.93 -34.14
C GLU A 251 -10.17 0.34 -34.16
N MET A 252 -10.26 1.07 -33.03
CA MET A 252 -11.05 2.30 -32.94
C MET A 252 -10.26 3.56 -33.33
N GLU A 253 -8.94 3.48 -33.28
CA GLU A 253 -8.01 4.59 -33.50
C GLU A 253 -8.39 5.87 -32.74
N THR A 254 -8.75 5.69 -31.46
CA THR A 254 -9.30 6.74 -30.61
C THR A 254 -8.42 6.94 -29.38
N TRP A 255 -7.93 8.15 -29.15
CA TRP A 255 -7.18 8.57 -27.96
C TRP A 255 -7.27 10.08 -27.76
N ASP A 256 -6.90 10.55 -26.56
CA ASP A 256 -6.77 11.99 -26.29
C ASP A 256 -5.44 12.49 -26.86
N ASP A 257 -5.47 12.99 -28.10
CA ASP A 257 -4.26 13.41 -28.84
C ASP A 257 -3.50 14.53 -28.12
N VAL A 258 -4.21 15.48 -27.54
CA VAL A 258 -3.62 16.59 -26.79
C VAL A 258 -2.90 16.07 -25.54
N TYR A 259 -3.55 15.21 -24.76
CA TYR A 259 -2.96 14.63 -23.57
C TYR A 259 -1.72 13.79 -23.91
N ILE A 260 -1.84 12.88 -24.88
CA ILE A 260 -0.77 11.99 -25.31
C ILE A 260 0.46 12.79 -25.79
N LYS A 261 0.26 13.83 -26.59
CA LYS A 261 1.35 14.67 -27.12
C LYS A 261 2.02 15.54 -26.04
N THR A 262 1.24 16.07 -25.09
CA THR A 262 1.73 17.14 -24.19
C THR A 262 2.00 16.70 -22.76
N LYS A 263 1.30 15.67 -22.29
CA LYS A 263 1.38 15.19 -20.90
C LYS A 263 2.08 13.84 -20.74
N THR A 264 2.51 13.22 -21.83
CA THR A 264 3.23 11.93 -21.79
C THR A 264 4.53 11.96 -22.57
N ASN A 265 5.36 10.93 -22.42
CA ASN A 265 6.56 10.73 -23.24
C ASN A 265 6.30 10.01 -24.58
N ALA A 266 5.03 9.88 -24.98
CA ALA A 266 4.63 9.26 -26.25
C ALA A 266 5.35 9.80 -27.50
N PRO A 267 5.66 11.11 -27.60
CA PRO A 267 6.39 11.65 -28.76
C PRO A 267 7.90 11.37 -28.76
N TYR A 268 8.47 10.85 -27.66
CA TYR A 268 9.92 10.67 -27.57
C TYR A 268 10.41 9.63 -28.58
N LEU A 269 11.55 9.90 -29.20
CA LEU A 269 12.13 9.07 -30.25
C LEU A 269 12.98 7.96 -29.64
N ILE A 270 12.63 6.73 -29.97
CA ILE A 270 13.26 5.52 -29.49
C ILE A 270 14.17 4.95 -30.60
N ALA A 271 15.38 4.62 -30.20
CA ALA A 271 16.34 3.94 -31.04
C ALA A 271 16.10 2.41 -31.08
N PRO A 272 16.72 1.65 -31.97
CA PRO A 272 16.55 0.20 -32.06
C PRO A 272 16.94 -0.59 -30.80
N ASP A 273 17.79 0.00 -29.95
CA ASP A 273 18.18 -0.57 -28.64
C ASP A 273 17.14 -0.38 -27.54
N GLY A 274 16.02 0.29 -27.83
CA GLY A 274 14.94 0.54 -26.88
C GLY A 274 15.12 1.80 -26.03
N HIS A 275 16.20 2.54 -26.22
CA HIS A 275 16.47 3.77 -25.46
C HIS A 275 16.08 5.03 -26.23
N TYR A 276 15.84 6.12 -25.48
CA TYR A 276 15.62 7.43 -26.10
C TYR A 276 16.84 7.86 -26.89
N ILE A 277 16.61 8.49 -28.05
CA ILE A 277 17.67 9.22 -28.72
C ILE A 277 17.87 10.54 -27.97
N ARG A 278 19.05 10.72 -27.41
CA ARG A 278 19.41 11.82 -26.55
C ARG A 278 20.45 12.74 -27.15
N ASP A 279 20.35 14.02 -26.83
CA ASP A 279 21.40 14.97 -27.08
C ASP A 279 22.63 14.67 -26.21
N ALA A 280 23.80 14.61 -26.85
CA ALA A 280 25.03 14.19 -26.17
C ALA A 280 25.43 15.13 -25.00
N LYS A 281 25.11 16.41 -25.12
CA LYS A 281 25.52 17.43 -24.14
C LYS A 281 24.53 17.57 -23.00
N THR A 282 23.23 17.61 -23.31
CA THR A 282 22.17 17.88 -22.33
C THR A 282 21.49 16.62 -21.80
N GLN A 283 21.69 15.49 -22.47
CA GLN A 283 21.02 14.21 -22.22
C GLN A 283 19.49 14.24 -22.42
N LYS A 284 18.96 15.34 -22.94
CA LYS A 284 17.52 15.47 -23.21
C LYS A 284 17.09 14.61 -24.40
N PRO A 285 15.93 13.95 -24.32
CA PRO A 285 15.35 13.18 -25.42
C PRO A 285 14.97 14.07 -26.61
N TYR A 286 15.10 13.52 -27.80
CA TYR A 286 14.56 14.11 -29.03
C TYR A 286 13.12 13.70 -29.28
N VAL A 287 12.38 14.60 -29.92
CA VAL A 287 11.07 14.38 -30.54
C VAL A 287 11.13 14.79 -32.00
N TRP A 288 10.15 14.37 -32.79
CA TRP A 288 10.03 14.84 -34.19
C TRP A 288 8.94 15.91 -34.28
N ASP A 289 9.32 17.07 -34.82
CA ASP A 289 8.34 18.10 -35.17
C ASP A 289 7.80 17.79 -36.57
N ALA A 290 6.54 17.39 -36.67
CA ALA A 290 5.90 16.96 -37.92
C ALA A 290 5.76 18.11 -38.94
N LYS A 291 5.60 19.37 -38.47
CA LYS A 291 5.49 20.54 -39.32
C LYS A 291 6.83 21.03 -39.89
N ASP A 292 7.82 21.10 -39.01
CA ASP A 292 9.17 21.53 -39.42
C ASP A 292 10.00 20.39 -40.03
N LYS A 293 9.50 19.17 -40.00
CA LYS A 293 10.12 17.91 -40.48
C LYS A 293 11.56 17.73 -40.00
N LYS A 294 11.79 17.97 -38.71
CA LYS A 294 13.09 17.82 -38.05
C LYS A 294 12.99 17.39 -36.60
N ALA A 295 14.07 16.79 -36.11
CA ALA A 295 14.21 16.45 -34.72
C ALA A 295 14.48 17.73 -33.88
N LYS A 296 13.83 17.82 -32.71
CA LYS A 296 14.01 18.88 -31.71
C LYS A 296 14.12 18.24 -30.34
N LEU A 297 14.69 18.94 -29.37
CA LEU A 297 14.62 18.51 -27.98
C LEU A 297 13.17 18.60 -27.48
N TRP A 298 12.76 17.73 -26.58
CA TRP A 298 11.36 17.60 -26.14
C TRP A 298 10.77 18.88 -25.56
N ASP A 299 11.61 19.75 -25.00
CA ASP A 299 11.22 21.03 -24.37
C ASP A 299 11.48 22.27 -25.24
N ASP A 300 11.85 22.07 -26.50
CA ASP A 300 12.05 23.18 -27.44
C ASP A 300 10.72 23.90 -27.71
N LYS A 301 10.68 25.20 -27.34
CA LYS A 301 9.49 26.04 -27.49
C LYS A 301 9.07 26.30 -28.93
N THR A 302 9.92 25.98 -29.90
CA THR A 302 9.63 26.11 -31.33
C THR A 302 8.93 24.91 -31.94
N ILE A 303 8.66 23.85 -31.17
CA ILE A 303 7.90 22.69 -31.65
C ILE A 303 6.49 23.13 -32.00
N LYS A 304 6.12 22.87 -33.26
CA LYS A 304 4.79 23.21 -33.79
C LYS A 304 3.81 22.04 -33.67
N GLU A 305 4.31 20.80 -33.87
CA GLU A 305 3.50 19.60 -33.81
C GLU A 305 4.33 18.36 -33.46
N PHE A 306 3.99 17.69 -32.36
CA PHE A 306 4.61 16.43 -31.98
C PHE A 306 4.12 15.29 -32.89
N ALA A 307 5.05 14.56 -33.52
CA ALA A 307 4.73 13.34 -34.23
C ALA A 307 4.53 12.18 -33.26
N LEU A 308 3.46 11.39 -33.47
CA LEU A 308 3.18 10.14 -32.75
C LEU A 308 3.46 8.90 -33.60
N SER A 309 3.77 9.07 -34.87
CA SER A 309 4.07 7.98 -35.81
C SER A 309 5.10 8.44 -36.85
N GLY A 310 5.72 7.48 -37.52
CA GLY A 310 6.74 7.69 -38.52
C GLY A 310 8.04 7.00 -38.14
N GLU A 311 8.90 6.85 -39.15
CA GLU A 311 10.29 6.39 -39.01
C GLU A 311 11.23 7.51 -39.46
N TYR A 312 12.12 7.87 -38.57
CA TYR A 312 13.01 9.01 -38.78
C TYR A 312 14.48 8.59 -38.67
N LYS A 313 15.37 9.44 -39.16
CA LYS A 313 16.82 9.29 -38.94
C LYS A 313 17.29 10.47 -38.10
N VAL A 314 17.76 10.23 -36.89
CA VAL A 314 18.20 11.25 -35.92
C VAL A 314 19.58 10.85 -35.41
N LEU A 315 20.55 11.75 -35.49
CA LEU A 315 21.97 11.48 -35.14
C LEU A 315 22.53 10.20 -35.78
N GLY A 316 22.10 9.91 -37.03
CA GLY A 316 22.53 8.71 -37.75
C GLY A 316 21.79 7.41 -37.40
N LYS A 317 20.99 7.41 -36.33
CA LYS A 317 20.22 6.24 -35.88
C LYS A 317 18.79 6.27 -36.44
N LYS A 318 18.19 5.09 -36.64
CA LYS A 318 16.74 4.93 -36.87
C LYS A 318 16.02 5.34 -35.61
N ALA A 319 14.89 6.04 -35.73
CA ALA A 319 14.13 6.60 -34.65
C ALA A 319 12.63 6.41 -34.88
N ILE A 320 11.91 5.95 -33.87
CA ILE A 320 10.46 5.74 -33.92
C ILE A 320 9.84 6.39 -32.69
N PRO A 321 8.72 7.15 -32.78
CA PRO A 321 8.02 7.66 -31.60
C PRO A 321 7.53 6.52 -30.68
N ALA A 322 7.68 6.70 -29.36
CA ALA A 322 7.27 5.73 -28.36
C ALA A 322 5.80 5.30 -28.52
N PHE A 323 4.91 6.19 -28.92
CA PHE A 323 3.51 5.88 -29.15
C PHE A 323 3.28 4.87 -30.28
N GLN A 324 4.04 4.99 -31.35
CA GLN A 324 3.99 4.01 -32.44
C GLN A 324 4.44 2.63 -31.97
N LEU A 325 5.49 2.56 -31.16
CA LEU A 325 5.95 1.30 -30.57
C LEU A 325 4.88 0.69 -29.67
N LEU A 326 4.20 1.51 -28.86
CA LEU A 326 3.06 1.05 -28.06
C LEU A 326 1.95 0.46 -28.94
N ARG A 327 1.54 1.16 -30.00
CA ARG A 327 0.52 0.65 -30.96
C ARG A 327 0.94 -0.67 -31.59
N GLN A 328 2.19 -0.80 -32.00
CA GLN A 328 2.73 -2.03 -32.57
C GLN A 328 2.76 -3.16 -31.53
N HIS A 329 3.19 -2.86 -30.32
CA HIS A 329 3.32 -3.82 -29.23
C HIS A 329 1.98 -4.47 -28.84
N VAL A 330 0.92 -3.67 -28.72
CA VAL A 330 -0.39 -4.19 -28.28
C VAL A 330 -1.12 -4.99 -29.34
N LYS A 331 -0.74 -4.94 -30.63
CA LYS A 331 -1.40 -5.68 -31.72
C LYS A 331 -1.53 -7.18 -31.50
N LYS A 332 -0.56 -7.79 -30.81
CA LYS A 332 -0.60 -9.23 -30.48
C LYS A 332 -1.66 -9.60 -29.44
N TYR A 333 -2.10 -8.64 -28.66
CA TYR A 333 -3.11 -8.84 -27.61
C TYR A 333 -4.50 -8.60 -28.18
N THR A 334 -5.01 -9.58 -28.96
CA THR A 334 -6.37 -9.52 -29.47
C THR A 334 -7.38 -9.95 -28.38
N PRO A 335 -8.66 -9.61 -28.50
CA PRO A 335 -9.68 -10.12 -27.56
C PRO A 335 -9.72 -11.65 -27.49
N GLU A 336 -9.46 -12.34 -28.62
CA GLU A 336 -9.38 -13.80 -28.71
C GLU A 336 -8.16 -14.36 -27.97
N TYR A 337 -7.02 -13.65 -28.04
CA TYR A 337 -5.83 -13.98 -27.25
C TYR A 337 -6.13 -13.84 -25.75
N ALA A 338 -6.74 -12.72 -25.35
CA ALA A 338 -7.10 -12.47 -23.96
C ALA A 338 -8.12 -13.52 -23.44
N TYR A 339 -9.12 -13.89 -24.24
CA TYR A 339 -10.10 -14.94 -23.88
C TYR A 339 -9.43 -16.28 -23.57
N LYS A 340 -8.49 -16.71 -24.40
CA LYS A 340 -7.77 -18.01 -24.20
C LYS A 340 -7.05 -18.08 -22.86
N ILE A 341 -6.55 -16.95 -22.36
CA ILE A 341 -5.76 -16.88 -21.13
C ILE A 341 -6.63 -16.56 -19.92
N SER A 342 -7.53 -15.60 -20.06
CA SER A 342 -8.30 -15.04 -18.94
C SER A 342 -9.69 -15.66 -18.76
N SER A 343 -10.19 -16.38 -19.75
CA SER A 343 -11.58 -16.85 -19.89
C SER A 343 -12.63 -15.75 -20.02
N VAL A 344 -12.26 -14.49 -20.09
CA VAL A 344 -13.20 -13.37 -20.27
C VAL A 344 -13.72 -13.39 -21.72
N PRO A 345 -15.04 -13.50 -21.94
CA PRO A 345 -15.59 -13.58 -23.30
C PRO A 345 -15.22 -12.36 -24.16
N VAL A 346 -14.90 -12.62 -25.43
CA VAL A 346 -14.52 -11.59 -26.42
C VAL A 346 -15.52 -10.45 -26.46
N GLU A 347 -16.82 -10.76 -26.48
CA GLU A 347 -17.91 -9.80 -26.51
C GLU A 347 -17.95 -8.90 -25.26
N VAL A 348 -17.58 -9.44 -24.10
CA VAL A 348 -17.48 -8.66 -22.86
C VAL A 348 -16.34 -7.67 -22.96
N ILE A 349 -15.15 -8.10 -23.42
CA ILE A 349 -13.99 -7.22 -23.62
C ILE A 349 -14.35 -6.08 -24.56
N ARG A 350 -14.95 -6.40 -25.72
CA ARG A 350 -15.37 -5.40 -26.72
C ARG A 350 -16.41 -4.43 -26.18
N THR A 351 -17.45 -4.94 -25.51
CA THR A 351 -18.53 -4.13 -24.94
C THR A 351 -18.00 -3.17 -23.88
N VAL A 352 -17.21 -3.67 -22.91
CA VAL A 352 -16.64 -2.85 -21.84
C VAL A 352 -15.70 -1.79 -22.41
N THR A 353 -14.89 -2.12 -23.40
CA THR A 353 -13.98 -1.17 -24.05
C THR A 353 -14.76 -0.05 -24.74
N LYS A 354 -15.81 -0.40 -25.52
CA LYS A 354 -16.66 0.57 -26.20
C LYS A 354 -17.38 1.50 -25.21
N GLU A 355 -17.95 0.94 -24.14
CA GLU A 355 -18.60 1.72 -23.09
C GLU A 355 -17.61 2.68 -22.41
N PHE A 356 -16.41 2.19 -22.08
CA PHE A 356 -15.33 2.98 -21.46
C PHE A 356 -14.94 4.18 -22.33
N ILE A 357 -14.70 3.97 -23.62
CA ILE A 357 -14.35 5.05 -24.56
C ILE A 357 -15.54 6.02 -24.73
N THR A 358 -16.76 5.53 -24.84
CA THR A 358 -17.94 6.39 -24.99
C THR A 358 -18.10 7.30 -23.77
N GLU A 359 -17.98 6.76 -22.57
CA GLU A 359 -18.11 7.52 -21.33
C GLU A 359 -16.88 8.40 -21.04
N ALA A 360 -15.73 8.12 -21.63
CA ALA A 360 -14.53 8.96 -21.49
C ALA A 360 -14.72 10.36 -22.09
N ARG A 361 -15.64 10.53 -23.03
CA ARG A 361 -16.00 11.83 -23.64
C ARG A 361 -14.79 12.63 -24.09
N ILE A 362 -13.86 11.99 -24.79
CA ILE A 362 -12.62 12.60 -25.27
C ILE A 362 -12.96 13.90 -26.02
N GLY A 363 -12.25 14.99 -25.71
CA GLY A 363 -12.51 16.33 -26.26
C GLY A 363 -13.47 17.18 -25.44
N SER A 364 -14.27 16.61 -24.53
CA SER A 364 -15.15 17.39 -23.67
C SER A 364 -14.38 18.16 -22.60
N THR A 365 -14.97 19.27 -22.16
CA THR A 365 -14.43 20.13 -21.11
C THR A 365 -15.49 20.45 -20.07
N ILE A 366 -15.03 20.88 -18.88
CA ILE A 366 -15.86 21.38 -17.79
C ILE A 366 -15.20 22.63 -17.19
N THR A 367 -16.01 23.65 -16.92
CA THR A 367 -15.54 24.85 -16.23
C THR A 367 -15.90 24.79 -14.76
N LEU A 368 -14.87 24.82 -13.90
CA LEU A 368 -14.97 24.83 -12.44
C LEU A 368 -14.29 26.08 -11.92
N GLU A 369 -14.97 26.87 -11.12
CA GLU A 369 -14.43 28.11 -10.53
C GLU A 369 -13.73 29.03 -11.56
N GLY A 370 -14.33 29.16 -12.76
CA GLY A 370 -13.80 30.00 -13.83
C GLY A 370 -12.64 29.43 -14.64
N LYS A 371 -12.14 28.22 -14.30
CA LYS A 371 -11.09 27.52 -15.03
C LYS A 371 -11.64 26.33 -15.79
N THR A 372 -11.23 26.17 -17.04
CA THR A 372 -11.65 25.05 -17.90
C THR A 372 -10.66 23.90 -17.81
N TYR A 373 -11.19 22.70 -17.57
CA TYR A 373 -10.45 21.44 -17.50
C TYR A 373 -10.97 20.46 -18.56
N PRO A 374 -10.14 19.50 -19.02
CA PRO A 374 -10.64 18.33 -19.71
C PRO A 374 -11.65 17.59 -18.81
N PHE A 375 -12.73 17.09 -19.39
CA PHE A 375 -13.72 16.30 -18.66
C PHE A 375 -13.72 14.87 -19.17
N ARG A 376 -13.29 13.91 -18.32
CA ARG A 376 -13.11 12.49 -18.67
C ARG A 376 -13.80 11.62 -17.63
N PRO A 377 -15.16 11.49 -17.68
CA PRO A 377 -15.91 10.79 -16.63
C PRO A 377 -15.83 9.26 -16.70
N ALA A 378 -14.66 8.74 -17.04
CA ALA A 378 -14.34 7.31 -17.05
C ALA A 378 -12.98 7.06 -16.41
N ALA A 379 -12.87 6.01 -15.61
CA ALA A 379 -11.65 5.63 -14.95
C ALA A 379 -11.51 4.11 -14.81
N ALA A 380 -10.26 3.63 -14.83
CA ALA A 380 -9.89 2.28 -14.40
C ALA A 380 -9.04 2.36 -13.14
N ILE A 381 -9.32 1.50 -12.16
CA ILE A 381 -8.58 1.45 -10.89
C ILE A 381 -8.25 0.03 -10.49
N THR A 382 -7.20 -0.12 -9.70
CA THR A 382 -6.77 -1.39 -9.13
C THR A 382 -6.24 -1.22 -7.71
N PHE A 383 -5.96 -2.35 -7.06
CA PHE A 383 -5.11 -2.43 -5.89
C PHE A 383 -4.49 -3.84 -5.79
N SER A 384 -4.83 -4.64 -4.78
CA SER A 384 -4.15 -5.91 -4.49
C SER A 384 -4.30 -6.95 -5.61
N GLY A 385 -5.40 -6.97 -6.36
CA GLY A 385 -5.63 -7.98 -7.40
C GLY A 385 -4.58 -7.97 -8.51
N LEU A 386 -4.21 -6.77 -9.01
CA LEU A 386 -3.14 -6.66 -10.01
C LEU A 386 -1.75 -6.63 -9.38
N ASN A 387 -1.66 -6.45 -8.06
CA ASN A 387 -0.39 -6.27 -7.39
C ASN A 387 0.20 -7.55 -6.80
N ASN A 388 -0.65 -8.53 -6.45
CA ASN A 388 -0.19 -9.71 -5.70
C ASN A 388 0.09 -10.88 -6.64
N HIS A 389 0.93 -10.67 -7.64
CA HIS A 389 1.45 -11.70 -8.52
C HIS A 389 2.75 -11.29 -9.21
N ARG A 390 3.45 -12.27 -9.79
CA ARG A 390 4.77 -12.14 -10.41
C ARG A 390 4.83 -11.15 -11.59
N ASN A 391 3.70 -10.78 -12.19
CA ASN A 391 3.61 -9.80 -13.28
C ASN A 391 2.95 -8.48 -12.84
N ALA A 392 3.15 -8.09 -11.60
CA ALA A 392 2.42 -7.00 -10.97
C ALA A 392 2.73 -5.62 -11.57
N PHE A 393 4.01 -5.29 -11.77
CA PHE A 393 4.38 -4.00 -12.36
C PHE A 393 3.72 -3.80 -13.74
N ASN A 394 3.90 -4.77 -14.64
CA ASN A 394 3.34 -4.68 -15.99
C ASN A 394 1.81 -4.55 -15.99
N SER A 395 1.13 -5.26 -15.07
CA SER A 395 -0.32 -5.23 -14.94
C SER A 395 -0.83 -3.86 -14.48
N VAL A 396 -0.19 -3.30 -13.46
CA VAL A 396 -0.57 -1.98 -12.92
C VAL A 396 -0.23 -0.87 -13.91
N ALA A 397 0.94 -0.93 -14.56
CA ALA A 397 1.33 0.04 -15.59
C ALA A 397 0.37 0.02 -16.79
N ALA A 398 -0.04 -1.15 -17.27
CA ALA A 398 -1.04 -1.28 -18.33
C ALA A 398 -2.39 -0.67 -17.93
N MET A 399 -2.85 -0.85 -16.69
CA MET A 399 -4.09 -0.26 -16.20
C MET A 399 -4.00 1.28 -16.16
N HIS A 400 -2.88 1.85 -15.71
CA HIS A 400 -2.70 3.30 -15.78
C HIS A 400 -2.66 3.81 -17.22
N MET A 401 -2.12 3.00 -18.14
CA MET A 401 -2.10 3.35 -19.57
C MET A 401 -3.51 3.44 -20.18
N LEU A 402 -4.49 2.64 -19.75
CA LEU A 402 -5.89 2.82 -20.13
C LEU A 402 -6.39 4.24 -19.79
N ASN A 403 -6.08 4.73 -18.60
CA ASN A 403 -6.45 6.09 -18.18
C ASN A 403 -5.69 7.16 -18.98
N MET A 404 -4.42 6.91 -19.33
CA MET A 404 -3.60 7.85 -20.10
C MET A 404 -4.11 8.01 -21.53
N VAL A 405 -4.46 6.93 -22.20
CA VAL A 405 -4.88 7.01 -23.62
C VAL A 405 -6.20 7.78 -23.80
N ILE A 406 -7.04 7.82 -22.79
CA ILE A 406 -8.27 8.63 -22.79
C ILE A 406 -8.08 10.02 -22.16
N GLY A 407 -6.87 10.36 -21.69
CA GLY A 407 -6.58 11.63 -21.03
C GLY A 407 -7.22 11.79 -19.64
N ALA A 408 -7.54 10.69 -18.95
CA ALA A 408 -8.28 10.68 -17.69
C ALA A 408 -7.40 10.77 -16.43
N MET A 409 -6.15 11.21 -16.56
CA MET A 409 -5.24 11.31 -15.43
C MET A 409 -5.36 12.64 -14.71
N ASP A 410 -5.77 12.61 -13.44
CA ASP A 410 -5.88 13.77 -12.53
C ASP A 410 -6.76 14.93 -13.07
N VAL A 411 -7.81 14.57 -13.80
CA VAL A 411 -8.80 15.50 -14.36
C VAL A 411 -10.21 15.19 -13.83
N PRO A 412 -11.15 16.14 -13.89
CA PRO A 412 -12.54 15.92 -13.50
C PRO A 412 -13.15 14.66 -14.13
N GLY A 413 -13.67 13.78 -13.28
CA GLY A 413 -14.27 12.50 -13.63
C GLY A 413 -13.31 11.33 -13.83
N GLY A 414 -11.99 11.59 -13.88
CA GLY A 414 -10.97 10.60 -14.21
C GLY A 414 -10.35 9.86 -13.02
N CYS A 415 -9.21 9.25 -13.28
CA CYS A 415 -8.38 8.57 -12.28
C CYS A 415 -7.50 9.60 -11.57
N MET A 416 -7.56 9.62 -10.25
CA MET A 416 -6.96 10.64 -9.40
C MET A 416 -5.93 10.03 -8.47
N GLY A 417 -4.78 10.69 -8.31
CA GLY A 417 -3.82 10.35 -7.28
C GLY A 417 -4.28 10.78 -5.88
N PHE A 418 -4.03 9.97 -4.87
CA PHE A 418 -4.13 10.40 -3.48
C PHE A 418 -2.95 11.29 -3.11
N PRO A 419 -3.13 12.45 -2.53
CA PRO A 419 -2.04 13.13 -1.87
C PRO A 419 -1.59 12.28 -0.68
N THR A 420 -0.30 12.01 -0.61
CA THR A 420 0.25 11.12 0.43
C THR A 420 0.35 11.79 1.78
N CYS A 421 0.63 13.07 1.82
CA CYS A 421 0.72 13.84 3.04
C CYS A 421 0.28 15.26 2.76
N CYS A 422 -0.40 15.82 3.71
CA CYS A 422 -0.98 17.14 3.61
C CYS A 422 -0.25 18.07 4.55
N PHE A 423 0.83 18.69 4.07
CA PHE A 423 1.50 19.78 4.76
C PHE A 423 1.06 21.12 4.19
N GLY A 424 0.85 22.11 5.04
CA GLY A 424 0.34 23.42 4.64
C GLY A 424 -1.18 23.39 4.54
N TYR A 425 -1.83 24.06 5.45
CA TYR A 425 -3.28 23.96 5.64
C TYR A 425 -3.93 25.30 5.80
N GLU A 426 -5.23 25.33 5.64
CA GLU A 426 -6.10 26.46 5.88
C GLU A 426 -5.58 27.74 5.20
N GLU A 427 -4.93 28.64 5.93
CA GLU A 427 -4.47 29.91 5.42
C GLU A 427 -3.42 29.79 4.32
N THR A 428 -2.66 28.72 4.31
CA THR A 428 -1.71 28.38 3.26
C THR A 428 -2.34 27.58 2.13
N GLY A 429 -3.60 27.19 2.30
CA GLY A 429 -4.44 26.52 1.32
C GLY A 429 -4.22 25.01 1.30
N ARG A 430 -3.26 24.52 0.58
CA ARG A 430 -3.08 23.10 0.28
C ARG A 430 -1.81 22.52 0.88
N PRO A 431 -1.73 21.20 0.93
CA PRO A 431 -0.49 20.50 1.25
C PRO A 431 0.63 20.89 0.31
N GLU A 432 1.77 21.23 0.87
CA GLU A 432 2.99 21.42 0.09
C GLU A 432 3.58 20.06 -0.27
N PHE A 433 3.14 19.49 -1.35
CA PHE A 433 3.76 18.31 -1.93
C PHE A 433 4.69 18.77 -3.06
N LYS A 434 5.99 18.59 -2.87
CA LYS A 434 6.97 18.98 -3.90
C LYS A 434 6.93 17.96 -5.05
N VAL A 435 6.08 18.22 -6.01
CA VAL A 435 6.00 17.47 -7.26
C VAL A 435 6.41 18.39 -8.39
N GLY A 436 7.31 17.96 -9.21
CA GLY A 436 7.84 18.73 -10.34
C GLY A 436 8.10 17.85 -11.55
N ALA A 437 8.75 18.46 -12.53
CA ALA A 437 9.28 17.76 -13.69
C ALA A 437 10.79 17.60 -13.56
N ASP A 438 11.30 16.45 -13.95
CA ASP A 438 12.71 16.24 -14.18
C ASP A 438 13.22 17.21 -15.26
N PRO A 439 14.33 17.92 -15.02
CA PRO A 439 14.85 18.90 -15.98
C PRO A 439 15.41 18.27 -17.27
N ILE A 440 15.74 16.98 -17.26
CA ILE A 440 16.31 16.29 -18.43
C ILE A 440 15.19 15.70 -19.30
N GLU A 441 14.31 14.92 -18.72
CA GLU A 441 13.28 14.19 -19.48
C GLU A 441 11.88 14.80 -19.36
N GLY A 442 11.67 15.75 -18.47
CA GLY A 442 10.36 16.32 -18.19
C GLY A 442 9.41 15.36 -17.49
N MET A 443 9.90 14.21 -17.04
CA MET A 443 9.08 13.23 -16.38
C MET A 443 8.68 13.66 -14.97
N LEU A 444 7.57 13.17 -14.49
CA LEU A 444 7.08 13.46 -13.16
C LEU A 444 8.08 13.00 -12.08
N LEU A 445 8.48 13.93 -11.24
CA LEU A 445 9.24 13.68 -10.03
C LEU A 445 8.33 13.81 -8.82
N ALA A 446 8.20 12.76 -8.06
CA ALA A 446 7.56 12.80 -6.75
C ALA A 446 8.62 12.76 -5.67
N GLY A 447 8.73 13.84 -4.90
CA GLY A 447 9.51 13.84 -3.67
C GLY A 447 8.73 13.06 -2.61
N TRP A 448 9.22 11.90 -2.25
CA TRP A 448 8.68 11.16 -1.11
C TRP A 448 9.15 11.85 0.16
N TRP A 449 8.22 12.30 0.98
CA TRP A 449 8.48 13.05 2.21
C TRP A 449 9.41 12.35 3.22
N TRP A 450 9.38 11.03 3.34
CA TRP A 450 10.34 10.30 4.17
C TRP A 450 11.76 10.25 3.59
N GLY A 451 11.93 10.52 2.30
CA GLY A 451 13.25 10.52 1.67
C GLY A 451 14.18 11.61 2.17
N GLU A 452 13.65 12.77 2.55
CA GLU A 452 14.47 13.89 3.04
C GLU A 452 14.87 13.76 4.50
N THR A 453 14.07 13.09 5.32
CA THR A 453 14.31 13.00 6.78
C THR A 453 14.98 11.71 7.20
N THR A 454 14.68 10.60 6.55
CA THR A 454 15.17 9.28 6.96
C THR A 454 16.37 8.81 6.17
N ARG A 455 16.59 9.36 4.98
CA ARG A 455 17.64 8.92 4.06
C ARG A 455 18.78 9.93 3.91
N GLY A 456 18.88 10.88 4.84
CA GLY A 456 19.98 11.81 4.91
C GLY A 456 20.03 12.85 3.80
N LYS A 457 21.22 13.40 3.54
CA LYS A 457 21.44 14.52 2.62
C LYS A 457 21.49 14.14 1.14
N ASN A 458 21.16 12.91 0.76
CA ASN A 458 21.31 12.49 -0.62
C ASN A 458 20.24 13.14 -1.53
N PRO A 459 20.64 14.06 -2.42
CA PRO A 459 19.73 14.72 -3.33
C PRO A 459 19.06 13.78 -4.33
N ARG A 460 19.55 12.54 -4.49
CA ARG A 460 19.02 11.55 -5.41
C ARG A 460 17.59 11.12 -5.07
N HIS A 461 17.19 11.17 -3.79
CA HIS A 461 15.80 10.94 -3.40
C HIS A 461 14.84 11.98 -3.92
N LYS A 462 15.35 13.13 -4.35
CA LYS A 462 14.55 14.16 -5.03
C LYS A 462 14.32 13.87 -6.50
N MET A 463 15.07 12.91 -7.06
CA MET A 463 15.12 12.63 -8.49
C MET A 463 14.59 11.22 -8.85
N TRP A 464 13.96 10.53 -7.87
CA TRP A 464 13.27 9.30 -8.18
C TRP A 464 12.17 9.54 -9.23
N PRO A 465 12.07 8.74 -10.31
CA PRO A 465 12.67 7.42 -10.52
C PRO A 465 13.97 7.42 -11.33
N ILE A 466 14.48 8.55 -11.74
CA ILE A 466 15.53 8.64 -12.76
C ILE A 466 16.87 8.13 -12.27
N ASP A 467 17.21 8.49 -11.05
CA ASP A 467 18.33 7.88 -10.37
C ASP A 467 17.76 6.84 -9.40
N MET A 468 17.74 5.60 -9.79
CA MET A 468 17.47 4.48 -8.90
C MET A 468 18.73 4.24 -8.05
N PRO A 469 19.01 5.05 -7.05
CA PRO A 469 20.27 4.97 -6.39
C PRO A 469 20.14 4.02 -5.26
N THR A 470 20.98 3.40 -5.27
CA THR A 470 21.63 2.65 -4.26
C THR A 470 22.42 3.58 -3.38
N GLU A 471 22.05 3.65 -2.15
CA GLU A 471 22.87 4.31 -1.13
C GLU A 471 23.59 3.25 -0.31
N PRO A 472 24.81 2.87 -0.70
CA PRO A 472 25.54 1.86 0.02
C PRO A 472 25.82 2.26 1.48
N GLU A 473 25.87 3.56 1.73
CA GLU A 473 26.19 4.07 3.07
C GLU A 473 25.07 3.86 4.10
N VAL A 474 23.82 3.76 3.65
CA VAL A 474 22.65 3.69 4.53
C VAL A 474 21.82 2.42 4.38
N SER A 475 22.21 1.53 3.46
CA SER A 475 21.53 0.27 3.17
C SER A 475 22.38 -0.92 3.60
N LEU A 476 21.73 -2.03 3.96
CA LEU A 476 22.41 -3.32 4.21
C LEU A 476 22.81 -4.06 2.90
N GLY A 477 22.95 -3.36 1.78
CA GLY A 477 23.57 -3.89 0.56
C GLY A 477 22.61 -4.16 -0.59
N ILE A 478 21.53 -4.90 -0.39
CA ILE A 478 20.60 -5.29 -1.47
C ILE A 478 19.91 -4.09 -2.10
N LYS A 479 19.63 -3.05 -1.35
CA LYS A 479 19.08 -1.78 -1.88
C LYS A 479 19.97 -1.09 -2.91
N LYS A 480 21.19 -1.54 -3.12
CA LYS A 480 22.01 -1.11 -4.26
C LYS A 480 21.41 -1.46 -5.62
N ILE A 481 20.53 -2.45 -5.67
CA ILE A 481 19.92 -2.92 -6.92
C ILE A 481 18.47 -2.50 -6.99
N TRP A 482 17.73 -2.61 -5.89
CA TRP A 482 16.32 -2.27 -5.76
C TRP A 482 16.11 -1.17 -4.72
N SER A 483 16.51 0.05 -5.05
CA SER A 483 16.47 1.19 -4.12
C SER A 483 15.06 1.65 -3.74
N TRP A 484 14.09 1.41 -4.62
CA TRP A 484 12.70 1.78 -4.40
C TRP A 484 11.99 0.86 -3.40
N VAL A 485 12.24 -0.43 -3.53
CA VAL A 485 11.48 -1.43 -2.80
C VAL A 485 12.09 -1.76 -1.47
N ASN A 486 11.23 -2.16 -0.64
CA ASN A 486 11.54 -2.79 0.60
C ASN A 486 12.30 -4.09 0.34
N ASP A 487 13.43 -4.26 0.99
CA ASP A 487 14.30 -5.43 0.89
C ASP A 487 13.78 -6.67 1.64
N SER A 488 12.58 -6.58 2.25
CA SER A 488 12.01 -7.69 3.03
C SER A 488 11.80 -8.98 2.26
N PRO A 489 11.43 -9.00 0.96
CA PRO A 489 11.42 -10.25 0.22
C PRO A 489 12.75 -11.00 0.29
N PHE A 490 13.87 -10.30 0.25
CA PHE A 490 15.19 -10.92 0.35
C PHE A 490 15.57 -11.36 1.77
N TYR A 491 14.92 -10.83 2.81
CA TYR A 491 15.09 -11.34 4.17
C TYR A 491 14.33 -12.63 4.42
N PHE A 492 13.16 -12.79 3.77
CA PHE A 492 12.25 -13.90 4.01
C PHE A 492 12.23 -14.92 2.86
N SER A 493 13.10 -14.76 1.87
CA SER A 493 13.24 -15.62 0.72
C SER A 493 13.93 -16.94 1.07
N SER A 494 13.56 -18.00 0.36
CA SER A 494 14.25 -19.30 0.45
C SER A 494 15.68 -19.26 -0.08
N ASP A 495 15.97 -18.32 -0.96
CA ASP A 495 17.30 -18.08 -1.54
C ASP A 495 18.05 -16.91 -0.89
N ARG A 496 17.60 -16.50 0.33
CA ARG A 496 18.14 -15.38 1.10
C ARG A 496 19.67 -15.43 1.23
N ASP A 497 20.19 -16.56 1.71
CA ASP A 497 21.62 -16.68 2.03
C ASP A 497 22.46 -16.59 0.76
N GLU A 498 22.04 -17.22 -0.32
CA GLU A 498 22.68 -17.14 -1.64
C GLU A 498 22.70 -15.68 -2.16
N VAL A 499 21.57 -15.00 -2.07
CA VAL A 499 21.44 -13.62 -2.54
C VAL A 499 22.35 -12.68 -1.73
N HIS A 500 22.34 -12.81 -0.41
CA HIS A 500 23.17 -11.98 0.46
C HIS A 500 24.68 -12.24 0.26
N GLU A 501 25.09 -13.50 0.15
CA GLU A 501 26.47 -13.86 -0.10
C GLU A 501 26.99 -13.29 -1.42
N LYS A 502 26.20 -13.43 -2.48
CA LYS A 502 26.62 -13.05 -3.83
C LYS A 502 26.47 -11.56 -4.14
N LEU A 503 25.39 -10.92 -3.70
CA LEU A 503 25.08 -9.53 -4.05
C LEU A 503 25.45 -8.51 -2.99
N GLY A 504 25.60 -8.93 -1.76
CA GLY A 504 25.82 -8.04 -0.63
C GLY A 504 27.16 -8.22 0.04
N PRO A 505 28.32 -7.95 -0.62
CA PRO A 505 29.62 -8.06 0.06
C PRO A 505 29.72 -7.13 1.28
N ASP A 506 28.94 -6.04 1.29
CA ASP A 506 28.79 -5.13 2.43
C ASP A 506 27.56 -5.43 3.29
N TYR A 507 26.87 -6.53 2.99
CA TYR A 507 25.70 -6.93 3.76
C TYR A 507 26.10 -7.31 5.17
N LYS A 508 25.36 -6.78 6.13
CA LYS A 508 25.52 -7.14 7.54
C LYS A 508 24.18 -7.62 8.08
N GLU A 509 24.19 -8.71 8.82
CA GLU A 509 23.00 -9.18 9.53
C GLU A 509 22.52 -8.14 10.54
N ALA A 510 21.20 -8.01 10.66
CA ALA A 510 20.62 -7.14 11.67
C ALA A 510 20.91 -7.70 13.07
N LYS A 511 21.54 -6.90 13.93
CA LYS A 511 21.80 -7.23 15.33
C LYS A 511 20.60 -7.01 16.24
N ALA A 512 19.70 -6.11 15.82
CA ALA A 512 18.45 -5.90 16.51
C ALA A 512 17.31 -5.54 15.54
N TRP A 513 16.09 -5.95 15.89
CA TRP A 513 14.86 -5.55 15.23
C TRP A 513 13.90 -4.94 16.24
N MET A 514 13.24 -3.88 15.79
CA MET A 514 12.04 -3.34 16.40
C MET A 514 10.84 -3.66 15.52
N ASN A 515 9.79 -4.16 16.11
CA ASN A 515 8.50 -4.30 15.45
C ASN A 515 7.45 -3.43 16.15
N TRP A 516 6.50 -2.93 15.40
CA TRP A 516 5.38 -2.19 15.96
C TRP A 516 4.11 -2.43 15.18
N GLY A 517 3.08 -2.93 15.90
CA GLY A 517 1.75 -3.14 15.38
C GLY A 517 1.65 -4.10 14.18
N ASN A 518 2.67 -4.91 13.94
CA ASN A 518 2.77 -5.80 12.78
C ASN A 518 2.98 -7.25 13.22
N ASN A 519 2.08 -8.13 12.82
CA ASN A 519 2.27 -9.56 12.93
C ASN A 519 2.82 -10.11 11.61
N MET A 520 4.12 -9.83 11.35
CA MET A 520 4.72 -10.08 10.04
C MET A 520 4.78 -11.57 9.69
N ILE A 521 4.85 -12.45 10.67
CA ILE A 521 4.84 -13.90 10.40
C ILE A 521 3.49 -14.35 9.83
N MET A 522 2.41 -13.64 10.19
CA MET A 522 1.09 -13.86 9.60
C MET A 522 0.93 -13.14 8.25
N SER A 523 1.58 -12.01 8.03
CA SER A 523 1.41 -11.20 6.82
C SER A 523 2.41 -11.51 5.70
N GLY A 524 3.47 -12.27 5.98
CA GLY A 524 4.42 -12.77 4.98
C GLY A 524 3.95 -14.08 4.33
N GLY A 525 4.80 -14.66 3.52
CA GLY A 525 4.63 -15.99 2.94
C GLY A 525 5.79 -16.88 3.29
N ASN A 526 5.67 -18.18 3.05
CA ASN A 526 6.69 -19.19 3.36
C ASN A 526 7.09 -19.20 4.84
N LEU A 527 6.19 -19.76 5.64
CA LEU A 527 6.29 -19.73 7.10
C LEU A 527 7.62 -20.26 7.65
N SER A 528 8.16 -21.33 7.04
CA SER A 528 9.43 -21.93 7.45
C SER A 528 10.64 -20.98 7.26
N ASN A 529 10.67 -20.24 6.15
CA ASN A 529 11.75 -19.26 5.91
C ASN A 529 11.63 -18.04 6.83
N MET A 530 10.39 -17.61 7.11
CA MET A 530 10.16 -16.54 8.07
C MET A 530 10.62 -16.94 9.47
N GLU A 531 10.30 -18.15 9.90
CA GLU A 531 10.76 -18.72 11.16
C GLU A 531 12.29 -18.74 11.25
N ASP A 532 12.96 -19.27 10.22
CA ASP A 532 14.42 -19.34 10.16
C ASP A 532 15.06 -17.94 10.27
N THR A 533 14.53 -16.98 9.51
CA THR A 533 15.00 -15.59 9.56
C THR A 533 14.83 -14.96 10.94
N LEU A 534 13.65 -15.11 11.55
CA LEU A 534 13.34 -14.50 12.85
C LEU A 534 14.15 -15.13 14.01
N LYS A 535 14.47 -16.43 13.91
CA LYS A 535 15.36 -17.11 14.87
C LYS A 535 16.78 -16.56 14.88
N ARG A 536 17.28 -16.05 13.75
CA ARG A 536 18.64 -15.49 13.61
C ARG A 536 18.81 -14.12 14.25
N ILE A 537 17.72 -13.42 14.60
CA ILE A 537 17.79 -12.06 15.16
C ILE A 537 18.26 -12.11 16.62
N PRO A 538 19.44 -11.53 16.94
CA PRO A 538 20.00 -11.63 18.28
C PRO A 538 19.18 -10.91 19.35
N PHE A 539 18.57 -9.77 18.99
CA PHE A 539 17.70 -9.02 19.88
C PHE A 539 16.48 -8.49 19.12
N PHE A 540 15.30 -8.91 19.57
CA PHE A 540 14.05 -8.53 18.93
C PHE A 540 13.06 -8.01 19.97
N PHE A 541 12.57 -6.78 19.81
CA PHE A 541 11.52 -6.24 20.66
C PHE A 541 10.36 -5.68 19.84
N THR A 542 9.18 -5.68 20.44
CA THR A 542 7.96 -5.19 19.77
C THR A 542 7.12 -4.36 20.71
N PHE A 543 6.38 -3.41 20.11
CA PHE A 543 5.20 -2.79 20.72
C PHE A 543 3.97 -3.49 20.20
N ASP A 544 3.15 -4.01 21.07
CA ASP A 544 1.92 -4.69 20.67
C ASP A 544 0.82 -4.50 21.74
N LEU A 545 -0.43 -4.69 21.30
CA LEU A 545 -1.60 -4.68 22.19
C LEU A 545 -1.83 -6.06 22.83
N TYR A 546 -1.36 -7.12 22.18
CA TYR A 546 -1.57 -8.52 22.53
C TYR A 546 -0.27 -9.31 22.35
N LEU A 547 -0.21 -10.48 22.96
CA LEU A 547 0.83 -11.46 22.67
C LEU A 547 0.40 -12.29 21.45
N THR A 548 0.96 -11.95 20.30
CA THR A 548 0.63 -12.52 18.98
C THR A 548 1.71 -13.52 18.52
N GLU A 549 1.56 -14.11 17.34
CA GLU A 549 2.53 -15.06 16.78
C GLU A 549 3.94 -14.45 16.63
N ILE A 550 4.04 -13.17 16.24
CA ILE A 550 5.35 -12.51 16.13
C ILE A 550 6.05 -12.41 17.48
N THR A 551 5.30 -12.32 18.58
CA THR A 551 5.89 -12.24 19.91
C THR A 551 6.59 -13.54 20.31
N GLU A 552 6.28 -14.69 19.69
CA GLU A 552 7.00 -15.95 19.91
C GLU A 552 8.48 -15.88 19.52
N PHE A 553 8.90 -14.83 18.83
CA PHE A 553 10.29 -14.56 18.45
C PHE A 553 10.92 -13.38 19.19
N CYS A 554 10.13 -12.60 19.93
CA CYS A 554 10.63 -11.41 20.62
C CYS A 554 11.31 -11.74 21.94
N ASP A 555 12.32 -10.93 22.31
CA ASP A 555 12.98 -10.96 23.61
C ASP A 555 12.25 -10.07 24.63
N ILE A 556 11.70 -8.94 24.17
CA ILE A 556 10.90 -8.03 24.99
C ILE A 556 9.63 -7.66 24.22
N VAL A 557 8.49 -7.66 24.90
CA VAL A 557 7.22 -7.12 24.38
C VAL A 557 6.76 -5.98 25.29
N LEU A 558 6.51 -4.82 24.69
CA LEU A 558 6.10 -3.60 25.35
C LEU A 558 4.59 -3.37 25.13
N PRO A 559 3.82 -3.09 26.20
CA PRO A 559 2.39 -2.83 26.09
C PRO A 559 2.15 -1.45 25.46
N ASP A 560 1.69 -1.43 24.22
CA ASP A 560 1.32 -0.16 23.57
C ASP A 560 -0.06 0.33 24.04
N ALA A 561 -0.24 1.64 24.03
CA ALA A 561 -1.55 2.25 24.18
C ALA A 561 -2.36 2.04 22.87
N SER A 562 -3.68 1.86 22.98
CA SER A 562 -4.53 1.84 21.82
C SER A 562 -4.72 3.25 21.25
N TYR A 563 -5.27 3.33 20.04
CA TYR A 563 -5.57 4.61 19.40
C TYR A 563 -6.65 5.43 20.15
N LEU A 564 -7.42 4.82 21.05
CA LEU A 564 -8.36 5.51 21.93
C LEU A 564 -7.73 5.98 23.25
N GLU A 565 -6.48 5.62 23.49
CA GLU A 565 -5.71 5.94 24.69
C GLU A 565 -4.54 6.90 24.41
N SER A 566 -4.29 7.28 23.13
CA SER A 566 -3.10 8.03 22.72
C SER A 566 -3.41 9.25 21.88
N VAL A 567 -2.44 10.18 21.82
CA VAL A 567 -2.48 11.35 20.94
C VAL A 567 -1.76 11.04 19.64
N CYS A 568 -2.38 11.40 18.52
CA CYS A 568 -1.71 11.53 17.24
C CYS A 568 -2.21 12.80 16.56
N ALA A 569 -1.40 13.81 16.58
CA ALA A 569 -1.69 15.13 16.02
C ALA A 569 -0.86 15.44 14.77
N ASP A 570 0.03 14.59 14.38
CA ASP A 570 0.64 14.64 13.07
C ASP A 570 -0.38 14.21 12.02
N GLN A 571 -0.43 14.91 10.90
CA GLN A 571 -1.37 14.58 9.85
C GLN A 571 -0.99 13.35 9.04
N ASN A 572 -0.24 12.56 9.53
CA ASN A 572 0.15 11.31 9.03
C ASN A 572 -0.90 10.61 8.14
N LEU A 573 -0.76 9.39 7.81
CA LEU A 573 -1.70 8.63 6.99
C LEU A 573 -3.18 8.74 7.41
N GLN A 574 -3.45 9.11 8.67
CA GLN A 574 -4.81 9.24 9.15
C GLN A 574 -5.61 10.37 8.50
N THR A 575 -4.96 11.51 8.29
CA THR A 575 -5.61 12.67 7.69
C THR A 575 -4.99 13.00 6.33
N GLY A 576 -3.83 12.45 6.05
CA GLY A 576 -3.12 12.62 4.80
C GLY A 576 -3.85 12.07 3.58
N PHE A 577 -4.68 11.05 3.77
CA PHE A 577 -5.68 10.65 2.80
C PHE A 577 -6.92 11.54 2.89
N ASN A 578 -6.71 12.82 2.81
CA ASN A 578 -7.74 13.84 2.83
C ASN A 578 -8.68 13.72 1.65
N GLY A 579 -9.38 12.66 1.64
CA GLY A 579 -10.34 12.33 0.63
C GLY A 579 -9.77 12.26 -0.78
N PRO A 580 -10.40 11.52 -1.65
CA PRO A 580 -10.05 11.57 -3.04
C PRO A 580 -10.13 13.01 -3.50
N VAL A 581 -9.19 13.39 -4.33
CA VAL A 581 -9.28 14.59 -5.15
C VAL A 581 -10.68 14.62 -5.75
N GLY A 582 -11.28 15.78 -5.83
CA GLY A 582 -12.67 15.92 -6.25
C GLY A 582 -13.66 16.18 -5.11
N MET A 583 -13.30 15.92 -3.86
CA MET A 583 -14.09 16.37 -2.72
C MET A 583 -13.92 17.88 -2.51
N ASN A 584 -15.02 18.56 -2.21
CA ASN A 584 -15.05 20.02 -2.12
C ASN A 584 -14.45 20.60 -0.83
N GLU A 585 -13.83 19.77 -0.01
CA GLU A 585 -13.40 20.18 1.32
C GLU A 585 -12.10 19.47 1.73
N TRP A 586 -11.20 20.24 2.32
CA TRP A 586 -10.09 19.72 3.09
C TRP A 586 -10.53 19.41 4.51
N ALA A 587 -9.92 18.40 5.13
CA ALA A 587 -10.20 18.04 6.50
C ALA A 587 -8.91 17.63 7.22
N PHE A 588 -8.78 18.07 8.48
CA PHE A 588 -7.72 17.68 9.38
C PHE A 588 -8.33 17.34 10.73
N PHE A 589 -8.24 16.09 11.13
CA PHE A 589 -8.72 15.59 12.42
C PHE A 589 -7.56 14.99 13.19
N ILE A 590 -7.50 15.26 14.50
CA ILE A 590 -6.53 14.64 15.38
C ILE A 590 -7.09 13.33 15.96
N ARG A 591 -6.18 12.50 16.40
CA ARG A 591 -6.50 11.43 17.35
C ARG A 591 -6.22 11.92 18.76
N GLN A 592 -7.16 11.74 19.65
CA GLN A 592 -7.02 12.07 21.07
C GLN A 592 -7.54 10.93 21.93
N PRO A 593 -7.01 10.77 23.17
CA PRO A 593 -7.53 9.81 24.11
C PRO A 593 -8.99 10.13 24.47
N VAL A 594 -9.78 9.08 24.63
CA VAL A 594 -11.20 9.18 25.02
C VAL A 594 -11.43 8.69 26.45
N ILE A 595 -10.37 8.37 27.15
CA ILE A 595 -10.35 8.01 28.56
C ILE A 595 -9.51 9.02 29.33
N ASP A 596 -9.96 9.39 30.52
CA ASP A 596 -9.29 10.42 31.32
C ASP A 596 -8.06 9.89 32.06
N LYS A 597 -8.00 8.60 32.31
CA LYS A 597 -6.90 7.95 33.01
C LYS A 597 -6.42 6.72 32.26
N GLN A 598 -5.11 6.64 32.09
CA GLN A 598 -4.47 5.47 31.49
C GLN A 598 -4.81 4.20 32.29
N ILE A 599 -5.14 3.13 31.55
CA ILE A 599 -5.47 1.83 32.15
C ILE A 599 -4.16 1.04 32.27
N GLU A 600 -3.91 0.56 33.49
CA GLU A 600 -2.70 -0.23 33.82
C GLU A 600 -1.38 0.51 33.46
N ASP A 601 -0.34 -0.23 33.06
CA ASP A 601 1.01 0.28 32.80
C ASP A 601 1.33 0.35 31.28
N ARG A 602 0.33 0.59 30.45
CA ARG A 602 0.47 0.77 28.99
C ARG A 602 1.05 2.15 28.68
N ARG A 603 1.90 2.26 27.69
CA ARG A 603 2.49 3.54 27.27
C ARG A 603 2.45 3.69 25.74
N PRO A 604 2.12 4.88 25.21
CA PRO A 604 2.19 5.13 23.78
C PRO A 604 3.61 4.95 23.23
N MET A 605 3.78 4.22 22.15
CA MET A 605 5.09 3.97 21.51
C MET A 605 5.89 5.27 21.28
N PRO A 606 5.28 6.40 20.82
CA PRO A 606 6.03 7.65 20.62
C PRO A 606 6.73 8.17 21.87
N ASP A 607 6.07 8.13 23.01
CA ASP A 607 6.65 8.55 24.28
C ASP A 607 7.77 7.59 24.73
N VAL A 608 7.56 6.29 24.49
CA VAL A 608 8.59 5.27 24.79
C VAL A 608 9.83 5.47 23.91
N LEU A 609 9.69 5.76 22.62
CA LEU A 609 10.83 6.02 21.74
C LEU A 609 11.58 7.31 22.10
N LEU A 610 10.88 8.36 22.54
CA LEU A 610 11.51 9.58 23.08
C LEU A 610 12.34 9.27 24.33
N ASP A 611 11.81 8.43 25.24
CA ASP A 611 12.53 8.03 26.46
C ASP A 611 13.73 7.12 26.14
N VAL A 612 13.59 6.17 25.24
CA VAL A 612 14.67 5.33 24.74
C VAL A 612 15.77 6.19 24.12
N ALA A 613 15.41 7.11 23.21
CA ALA A 613 16.39 7.99 22.57
C ALA A 613 17.15 8.86 23.58
N TRP A 614 16.45 9.36 24.62
CA TRP A 614 17.07 10.10 25.71
C TRP A 614 18.09 9.26 26.46
N ARG A 615 17.79 7.98 26.73
CA ARG A 615 18.68 7.03 27.43
C ARG A 615 19.87 6.58 26.59
N VAL A 616 19.74 6.51 25.28
CA VAL A 616 20.86 6.19 24.37
C VAL A 616 21.97 7.22 24.55
N GLY A 617 21.62 8.51 24.62
CA GLY A 617 22.58 9.56 24.90
C GLY A 617 22.25 10.89 24.25
N PRO A 618 22.90 11.98 24.69
CA PRO A 618 22.54 13.34 24.28
C PRO A 618 22.74 13.61 22.77
N GLU A 619 23.76 13.04 22.15
CA GLU A 619 23.99 13.19 20.71
C GLU A 619 22.90 12.46 19.88
N PHE A 620 22.60 11.24 20.27
CA PHE A 620 21.55 10.46 19.61
C PHE A 620 20.18 11.12 19.76
N TYR A 621 19.85 11.58 20.97
CA TYR A 621 18.62 12.29 21.24
C TYR A 621 18.50 13.58 20.44
N ALA A 622 19.58 14.35 20.31
CA ALA A 622 19.59 15.55 19.49
C ALA A 622 19.28 15.24 18.01
N LYS A 623 19.86 14.19 17.45
CA LYS A 623 19.54 13.74 16.07
C LYS A 623 18.10 13.29 15.95
N PHE A 624 17.59 12.58 16.96
CA PHE A 624 16.21 12.11 16.99
C PHE A 624 15.20 13.28 17.00
N VAL A 625 15.42 14.29 17.84
CA VAL A 625 14.53 15.47 17.92
C VAL A 625 14.70 16.38 16.71
N ASP A 626 15.91 16.52 16.16
CA ASP A 626 16.17 17.32 14.96
C ASP A 626 15.46 16.72 13.73
N ALA A 627 15.28 15.40 13.70
CA ALA A 627 14.49 14.76 12.65
C ALA A 627 13.02 15.24 12.66
N PHE A 628 12.43 15.50 13.83
CA PHE A 628 11.10 16.10 13.91
C PHE A 628 11.09 17.54 13.39
N ASN A 629 12.07 18.35 13.76
CA ASN A 629 12.18 19.72 13.26
C ASN A 629 12.23 19.77 11.73
N LYS A 630 13.03 18.88 11.14
CA LYS A 630 13.19 18.78 9.69
C LYS A 630 11.97 18.21 9.01
N PHE A 631 11.40 17.16 9.58
CA PHE A 631 10.26 16.45 9.00
C PHE A 631 9.04 17.37 8.84
N TRP A 632 8.71 18.12 9.88
CA TRP A 632 7.56 19.03 9.85
C TRP A 632 7.92 20.46 9.47
N GLY A 633 9.17 20.76 9.15
CA GLY A 633 9.59 22.13 8.86
C GLY A 633 9.23 23.07 10.01
N LEU A 634 9.58 22.69 11.25
CA LEU A 634 9.22 23.49 12.41
C LEU A 634 10.04 24.80 12.43
N GLU A 635 9.36 25.94 12.64
CA GLU A 635 9.96 27.26 12.56
C GLU A 635 9.71 28.09 13.83
N GLY A 636 10.56 29.10 14.04
CA GLY A 636 10.41 30.11 15.10
C GLY A 636 10.27 29.46 16.49
N LYS A 637 9.19 29.76 17.18
CA LYS A 637 8.91 29.26 18.54
C LYS A 637 8.47 27.79 18.58
N CYS A 638 8.16 27.20 17.44
CA CYS A 638 7.76 25.79 17.33
C CYS A 638 8.94 24.85 17.18
N VAL A 639 10.14 25.35 16.90
CA VAL A 639 11.37 24.53 16.82
C VAL A 639 11.63 23.86 18.16
N LEU A 640 11.81 22.54 18.13
CA LEU A 640 12.11 21.74 19.31
C LEU A 640 13.57 21.94 19.72
N ASN A 641 13.80 22.16 21.01
CA ASN A 641 15.14 22.29 21.56
C ASN A 641 15.79 20.90 21.68
N LEU A 642 16.92 20.70 21.05
CA LEU A 642 17.64 19.42 20.98
C LEU A 642 18.17 18.88 22.31
N LYS A 643 18.18 19.72 23.35
CA LYS A 643 18.64 19.37 24.68
C LYS A 643 17.52 19.22 25.72
N LYS A 644 16.27 19.45 25.33
CA LYS A 644 15.09 19.31 26.19
C LYS A 644 14.47 17.92 26.01
N LYS A 645 14.21 17.22 27.11
CA LYS A 645 13.38 15.99 27.07
C LYS A 645 11.91 16.37 26.83
N TYR A 646 11.30 15.77 25.82
CA TYR A 646 9.90 16.02 25.43
C TYR A 646 9.02 14.79 25.70
N THR A 647 7.74 15.07 25.92
CA THR A 647 6.66 14.11 25.69
C THR A 647 6.14 14.26 24.26
N TYR A 648 5.53 13.24 23.71
CA TYR A 648 4.95 13.35 22.36
C TYR A 648 3.74 14.28 22.29
N THR A 649 3.08 14.51 23.41
CA THR A 649 2.03 15.54 23.57
C THR A 649 2.60 16.93 23.33
N GLU A 650 3.77 17.26 23.90
CA GLU A 650 4.44 18.54 23.67
C GLU A 650 4.92 18.68 22.22
N VAL A 651 5.43 17.61 21.62
CA VAL A 651 5.80 17.59 20.20
C VAL A 651 4.58 17.89 19.33
N SER A 652 3.47 17.18 19.58
CA SER A 652 2.22 17.34 18.84
C SER A 652 1.65 18.77 18.94
N ASP A 653 1.75 19.40 20.10
CA ASP A 653 1.31 20.79 20.29
C ASP A 653 2.13 21.77 19.46
N ASN A 654 3.47 21.60 19.40
CA ASN A 654 4.35 22.42 18.56
C ASN A 654 4.03 22.21 17.06
N VAL A 655 3.80 20.98 16.63
CA VAL A 655 3.44 20.66 15.24
C VAL A 655 2.14 21.37 14.84
N LEU A 656 1.10 21.27 15.67
CA LEU A 656 -0.18 21.90 15.40
C LEU A 656 -0.08 23.42 15.36
N LYS A 657 0.66 24.02 16.31
CA LYS A 657 0.91 25.48 16.34
C LYS A 657 1.74 25.95 15.14
N ASN A 658 2.67 25.14 14.65
CA ASN A 658 3.43 25.44 13.44
C ASN A 658 2.55 25.48 12.19
N PHE A 659 1.61 24.53 12.08
CA PHE A 659 0.73 24.44 10.91
C PHE A 659 -0.44 25.43 10.93
N PHE A 660 -1.05 25.63 12.08
CA PHE A 660 -2.33 26.36 12.20
C PHE A 660 -2.25 27.64 13.03
N GLY A 661 -1.05 28.04 13.40
CA GLY A 661 -0.80 29.25 14.16
C GLY A 661 -0.90 29.05 15.68
N PRO A 662 -0.36 29.98 16.46
CA PRO A 662 -0.13 29.82 17.90
C PRO A 662 -1.39 29.64 18.74
N LYS A 663 -2.57 29.98 18.22
CA LYS A 663 -3.85 29.82 18.88
C LYS A 663 -4.50 28.45 18.68
N LYS A 664 -4.07 27.68 17.68
CA LYS A 664 -4.63 26.38 17.31
C LYS A 664 -3.65 25.23 17.64
N GLY A 665 -3.22 25.16 18.91
CA GLY A 665 -2.45 24.03 19.42
C GLY A 665 -3.34 22.83 19.82
N LEU A 666 -2.73 21.85 20.48
CA LEU A 666 -3.39 20.57 20.81
C LEU A 666 -4.69 20.74 21.62
N GLU A 667 -4.72 21.63 22.60
CA GLU A 667 -5.92 21.85 23.41
C GLU A 667 -7.08 22.42 22.57
N TRP A 668 -6.77 23.29 21.59
CA TRP A 668 -7.77 23.75 20.65
C TRP A 668 -8.38 22.59 19.84
N PHE A 669 -7.51 21.71 19.30
CA PHE A 669 -7.96 20.55 18.54
C PHE A 669 -8.69 19.52 19.38
N LYS A 670 -8.29 19.27 20.62
CA LYS A 670 -9.03 18.41 21.56
C LYS A 670 -10.46 18.90 21.77
N LYS A 671 -10.63 20.21 21.90
CA LYS A 671 -11.94 20.82 22.08
C LYS A 671 -12.80 20.80 20.81
N ASN A 672 -12.19 21.01 19.64
CA ASN A 672 -12.88 21.17 18.37
C ASN A 672 -12.85 19.89 17.51
N GLY A 673 -12.04 18.89 17.87
CA GLY A 673 -11.89 17.59 17.20
C GLY A 673 -11.12 17.62 15.89
N GLY A 674 -11.37 18.62 15.07
CA GLY A 674 -10.74 18.80 13.75
C GLY A 674 -11.11 20.11 13.12
N LEU A 675 -10.54 20.33 11.95
CA LEU A 675 -10.72 21.52 11.13
C LEU A 675 -11.11 21.08 9.72
N THR A 676 -12.06 21.79 9.11
CA THR A 676 -12.42 21.61 7.70
C THR A 676 -12.45 22.99 7.01
N TRP A 677 -12.09 23.01 5.74
CA TRP A 677 -12.10 24.24 4.93
C TRP A 677 -12.31 23.91 3.44
N PRO A 678 -12.85 24.86 2.64
CA PRO A 678 -13.14 24.61 1.24
C PRO A 678 -11.89 24.20 0.44
N LYS A 679 -12.04 23.24 -0.44
CA LYS A 679 -11.03 22.85 -1.42
C LYS A 679 -11.38 23.44 -2.77
N LYS A 680 -10.49 24.25 -3.33
CA LYS A 680 -10.67 24.84 -4.65
C LYS A 680 -10.47 23.80 -5.76
N ALA A 681 -11.02 24.06 -6.93
CA ALA A 681 -10.85 23.20 -8.08
C ALA A 681 -9.38 23.01 -8.46
N ASP A 682 -8.56 24.06 -8.40
CA ASP A 682 -7.12 23.96 -8.65
C ASP A 682 -6.39 23.09 -7.62
N GLU A 683 -6.85 23.09 -6.39
CA GLU A 683 -6.31 22.22 -5.35
C GLU A 683 -6.79 20.78 -5.49
N ALA A 684 -8.02 20.58 -5.97
CA ALA A 684 -8.54 19.25 -6.26
C ALA A 684 -7.80 18.60 -7.43
N TYR A 685 -7.59 19.34 -8.51
CA TYR A 685 -6.93 18.86 -9.74
C TYR A 685 -5.51 19.40 -9.91
N TRP A 686 -4.82 19.66 -8.78
CA TRP A 686 -3.48 20.26 -8.75
C TRP A 686 -2.46 19.55 -9.62
N ARG A 687 -2.53 18.19 -9.65
CA ARG A 687 -1.57 17.37 -10.39
C ARG A 687 -1.65 17.60 -11.90
N TYR A 688 -2.83 17.81 -12.45
CA TYR A 688 -3.01 18.15 -13.86
C TYR A 688 -2.28 19.46 -14.24
N ASN A 689 -2.19 20.39 -13.29
CA ASN A 689 -1.52 21.66 -13.50
C ASN A 689 0.02 21.58 -13.43
N VAL A 690 0.58 20.50 -12.91
CA VAL A 690 2.03 20.31 -12.87
C VAL A 690 2.54 20.09 -14.30
N PRO A 691 3.55 20.85 -14.76
CA PRO A 691 4.09 20.76 -16.11
C PRO A 691 5.05 19.56 -16.24
N ALA A 692 4.58 18.37 -15.91
CA ALA A 692 5.36 17.14 -15.97
C ALA A 692 4.66 16.11 -16.83
N ARG A 693 5.46 15.26 -17.48
CA ARG A 693 5.02 14.15 -18.33
C ARG A 693 4.94 12.86 -17.53
N VAL A 694 4.06 11.95 -17.93
CA VAL A 694 3.95 10.60 -17.37
C VAL A 694 4.32 9.54 -18.40
N PRO A 695 4.82 8.36 -17.97
CA PRO A 695 5.37 7.39 -18.90
C PRO A 695 4.28 6.53 -19.56
N VAL A 696 4.19 6.58 -20.88
CA VAL A 696 3.60 5.51 -21.71
C VAL A 696 4.69 4.56 -22.22
N TYR A 697 5.94 4.99 -22.15
CA TYR A 697 7.14 4.21 -22.40
C TYR A 697 8.07 4.30 -21.21
N TRP A 698 8.36 3.17 -20.55
CA TRP A 698 9.04 3.07 -19.27
C TRP A 698 10.54 2.78 -19.45
N GLU A 699 11.25 3.60 -20.23
CA GLU A 699 12.68 3.40 -20.53
C GLU A 699 13.53 3.16 -19.28
N PHE A 700 13.26 3.90 -18.20
CA PHE A 700 14.03 3.75 -16.96
C PHE A 700 13.87 2.36 -16.32
N VAL A 701 12.72 1.68 -16.51
CA VAL A 701 12.54 0.30 -16.03
C VAL A 701 13.43 -0.64 -16.83
N GLN A 702 13.50 -0.48 -18.14
CA GLN A 702 14.45 -1.21 -18.99
C GLN A 702 15.89 -0.97 -18.51
N THR A 703 16.27 0.30 -18.33
CA THR A 703 17.61 0.68 -17.83
C THR A 703 17.91 0.07 -16.47
N MET A 704 16.91 0.04 -15.56
CA MET A 704 17.04 -0.59 -14.25
C MET A 704 17.30 -2.09 -14.38
N GLY A 705 16.56 -2.77 -15.25
CA GLY A 705 16.74 -4.20 -15.52
C GLY A 705 18.12 -4.51 -16.11
N GLU A 706 18.60 -3.71 -17.06
CA GLU A 706 19.93 -3.84 -17.66
C GLU A 706 21.04 -3.69 -16.62
N LYS A 707 20.95 -2.68 -15.75
CA LYS A 707 21.91 -2.46 -14.65
C LYS A 707 21.87 -3.60 -13.64
N ALA A 708 20.67 -4.03 -13.22
CA ALA A 708 20.51 -5.13 -12.30
C ALA A 708 21.06 -6.44 -12.87
N LYS A 709 20.75 -6.74 -14.14
CA LYS A 709 21.25 -7.90 -14.88
C LYS A 709 22.79 -7.90 -14.93
N ALA A 710 23.38 -6.76 -15.29
CA ALA A 710 24.85 -6.61 -15.36
C ALA A 710 25.55 -6.84 -14.01
N ILE A 711 24.87 -6.59 -12.88
CA ILE A 711 25.40 -6.85 -11.53
C ILE A 711 25.17 -8.31 -11.11
N CYS A 712 24.01 -8.87 -11.42
CA CYS A 712 23.54 -10.16 -10.90
C CYS A 712 24.09 -11.35 -11.69
N GLU A 713 23.99 -11.33 -13.02
CA GLU A 713 24.36 -12.48 -13.86
C GLU A 713 25.84 -12.92 -13.71
N PRO A 714 26.82 -12.02 -13.65
CA PRO A 714 28.22 -12.43 -13.42
C PRO A 714 28.43 -13.15 -12.07
N LYS A 715 27.48 -13.00 -11.16
CA LYS A 715 27.49 -13.64 -9.82
C LYS A 715 26.61 -14.88 -9.77
N GLY A 716 26.08 -15.31 -10.91
CA GLY A 716 25.17 -16.48 -10.99
C GLY A 716 23.81 -16.26 -10.38
N ILE A 717 23.36 -14.99 -10.26
CA ILE A 717 22.00 -14.62 -9.82
C ILE A 717 21.18 -14.28 -11.07
N SER A 718 20.16 -15.10 -11.35
CA SER A 718 19.22 -14.87 -12.45
C SER A 718 17.85 -14.46 -11.92
N MET A 719 17.18 -13.60 -12.67
CA MET A 719 15.77 -13.22 -12.48
C MET A 719 15.08 -13.15 -13.86
N GLN A 720 13.80 -12.82 -13.88
CA GLN A 720 13.02 -12.65 -15.11
C GLN A 720 13.31 -11.27 -15.71
N TRP A 721 14.48 -11.10 -16.31
CA TRP A 721 14.97 -9.83 -16.87
C TRP A 721 14.06 -9.25 -17.95
N GLU A 722 13.36 -10.11 -18.70
CA GLU A 722 12.40 -9.70 -19.73
C GLU A 722 11.20 -8.92 -19.19
N GLN A 723 10.92 -9.02 -17.89
CA GLN A 723 9.84 -8.27 -17.25
C GLN A 723 10.20 -6.82 -16.97
N PHE A 724 11.47 -6.48 -17.00
CA PHE A 724 11.93 -5.09 -17.01
C PHE A 724 11.70 -4.45 -18.38
N SER A 725 10.47 -4.40 -18.81
CA SER A 725 10.05 -3.95 -20.12
C SER A 725 9.64 -2.49 -20.15
N ALA A 726 10.05 -1.75 -21.17
CA ALA A 726 9.61 -0.38 -21.38
C ALA A 726 8.13 -0.28 -21.81
N LEU A 727 7.55 -1.38 -22.29
CA LEU A 727 6.14 -1.48 -22.66
C LEU A 727 5.48 -2.62 -21.85
N PRO A 728 4.39 -2.35 -21.11
CA PRO A 728 3.71 -3.36 -20.32
C PRO A 728 3.31 -4.59 -21.14
N SER A 729 3.62 -5.76 -20.60
CA SER A 729 3.43 -7.04 -21.28
C SER A 729 2.81 -8.07 -20.34
N TYR A 730 2.20 -9.11 -20.92
CA TYR A 730 1.80 -10.29 -20.17
C TYR A 730 2.98 -11.27 -20.09
N PHE A 731 3.28 -11.64 -18.87
CA PHE A 731 4.18 -12.76 -18.54
C PHE A 731 3.40 -13.76 -17.67
N ALA A 732 3.52 -15.04 -18.00
CA ALA A 732 2.87 -16.08 -17.22
C ALA A 732 3.42 -16.13 -15.79
N THR A 733 2.56 -16.32 -14.82
CA THR A 733 2.99 -16.60 -13.43
C THR A 733 3.36 -18.08 -13.29
N LYS A 734 4.02 -18.46 -12.19
CA LYS A 734 4.34 -19.88 -11.93
C LYS A 734 3.09 -20.77 -11.92
N ALA A 735 1.96 -20.24 -11.43
CA ALA A 735 0.69 -20.97 -11.46
C ALA A 735 0.21 -21.30 -12.87
N HIS A 736 0.49 -20.44 -13.88
CA HIS A 736 0.12 -20.69 -15.27
C HIS A 736 1.14 -21.56 -16.01
N GLU A 737 2.36 -21.69 -15.50
CA GLU A 737 3.42 -22.56 -16.03
C GLU A 737 3.26 -24.01 -15.56
N GLU A 738 2.55 -24.28 -14.44
CA GLU A 738 2.32 -25.61 -13.90
C GLU A 738 1.51 -26.50 -14.88
N LYS A 739 2.06 -27.67 -15.22
CA LYS A 739 1.52 -28.59 -16.23
C LYS A 739 0.91 -29.88 -15.66
N ASP A 740 1.16 -30.19 -14.37
CA ASP A 740 0.55 -31.40 -13.77
C ASP A 740 -0.97 -31.22 -13.68
N PRO A 741 -1.75 -32.06 -14.37
CA PRO A 741 -3.21 -31.94 -14.43
C PRO A 741 -3.91 -32.19 -13.08
N GLN A 742 -3.20 -32.72 -12.08
CA GLN A 742 -3.76 -32.83 -10.74
C GLN A 742 -3.98 -31.47 -10.07
N PHE A 743 -3.12 -30.50 -10.40
CA PHE A 743 -3.22 -29.13 -9.89
C PHE A 743 -4.02 -28.29 -10.89
N ASP A 744 -5.33 -28.35 -10.78
CA ASP A 744 -6.27 -27.84 -11.77
C ASP A 744 -6.96 -26.50 -11.37
N LEU A 745 -6.66 -25.99 -10.17
CA LEU A 745 -7.28 -24.79 -9.62
C LEU A 745 -6.22 -23.72 -9.29
N TYR A 746 -6.65 -22.46 -9.29
CA TYR A 746 -5.85 -21.30 -8.92
C TYR A 746 -6.33 -20.74 -7.59
N THR A 747 -5.39 -20.36 -6.72
CA THR A 747 -5.75 -19.69 -5.47
C THR A 747 -5.97 -18.20 -5.67
N LEU A 748 -6.76 -17.61 -4.80
CA LEU A 748 -6.81 -16.18 -4.57
C LEU A 748 -6.98 -15.89 -3.08
N ILE A 749 -6.36 -14.82 -2.64
CA ILE A 749 -6.54 -14.23 -1.32
C ILE A 749 -7.40 -12.97 -1.43
N TYR A 750 -8.39 -12.81 -0.58
CA TYR A 750 -9.23 -11.61 -0.56
C TYR A 750 -9.30 -10.99 0.84
N ARG A 751 -9.58 -9.69 0.88
CA ARG A 751 -9.82 -8.96 2.13
C ARG A 751 -11.24 -9.17 2.61
N ASP A 752 -11.37 -9.71 3.82
CA ASP A 752 -12.64 -9.71 4.53
C ASP A 752 -13.01 -8.27 4.95
N THR A 753 -14.29 -7.92 4.87
CA THR A 753 -14.78 -6.61 5.32
C THR A 753 -14.87 -6.48 6.83
N LEU A 754 -14.92 -7.60 7.54
CA LEU A 754 -14.96 -7.66 9.02
C LEU A 754 -13.57 -7.63 9.63
N HIS A 755 -12.53 -8.05 8.90
CA HIS A 755 -11.17 -8.10 9.42
C HIS A 755 -10.21 -7.12 8.73
N THR A 756 -9.17 -6.72 9.44
CA THR A 756 -8.09 -5.90 8.90
C THR A 756 -6.74 -6.50 9.25
N GLY A 757 -6.10 -7.13 8.25
CA GLY A 757 -4.87 -7.86 8.51
C GLY A 757 -5.08 -8.89 9.61
N SER A 758 -4.07 -9.09 10.44
CA SER A 758 -4.08 -9.96 11.63
C SER A 758 -4.46 -9.21 12.92
N SER A 759 -5.14 -8.06 12.84
CA SER A 759 -5.28 -7.17 13.99
C SER A 759 -6.66 -7.18 14.65
N THR A 760 -7.65 -7.85 14.07
CA THR A 760 -9.05 -7.76 14.55
C THR A 760 -9.64 -9.10 14.97
N GLN A 761 -8.90 -10.17 14.84
CA GLN A 761 -9.34 -11.53 15.19
C GLN A 761 -9.46 -11.77 16.71
N MET A 762 -8.98 -10.84 17.53
CA MET A 762 -9.10 -10.87 18.98
C MET A 762 -10.39 -10.22 19.52
N HIS A 763 -11.17 -9.56 18.67
CA HIS A 763 -12.40 -8.86 19.11
C HIS A 763 -13.60 -9.79 19.08
N PRO A 764 -14.23 -10.08 20.24
CA PRO A 764 -15.37 -11.01 20.32
C PRO A 764 -16.56 -10.62 19.45
N GLU A 765 -16.84 -9.33 19.33
CA GLU A 765 -17.96 -8.82 18.52
C GLU A 765 -17.72 -9.03 17.01
N ILE A 766 -16.49 -8.84 16.55
CA ILE A 766 -16.12 -9.07 15.15
C ILE A 766 -16.09 -10.58 14.87
N ASP A 767 -15.57 -11.36 15.80
CA ASP A 767 -15.54 -12.82 15.71
C ASP A 767 -16.94 -13.42 15.61
N ALA A 768 -17.88 -13.00 16.48
CA ALA A 768 -19.28 -13.42 16.42
C ALA A 768 -19.93 -13.10 15.06
N ALA A 769 -19.64 -11.94 14.48
CA ALA A 769 -20.11 -11.57 13.16
C ALA A 769 -19.45 -12.43 12.06
N SER A 770 -18.18 -12.80 12.23
CA SER A 770 -17.42 -13.61 11.29
C SER A 770 -17.85 -15.09 11.30
N ASP A 771 -18.24 -15.63 12.44
CA ASP A 771 -18.81 -16.98 12.52
C ASP A 771 -20.11 -17.12 11.70
N MET A 772 -20.88 -16.02 11.56
CA MET A 772 -22.09 -16.00 10.73
C MET A 772 -21.81 -15.67 9.25
N ASN A 773 -20.58 -15.27 8.90
CA ASN A 773 -20.21 -14.88 7.54
C ASN A 773 -19.55 -16.04 6.80
N PRO A 774 -20.16 -16.56 5.71
CA PRO A 774 -19.59 -17.69 4.96
C PRO A 774 -18.27 -17.39 4.25
N TYR A 775 -17.81 -16.14 4.30
CA TYR A 775 -16.57 -15.71 3.67
C TYR A 775 -15.41 -15.54 4.64
N SER A 776 -15.64 -15.47 5.97
CA SER A 776 -14.56 -15.12 6.92
C SER A 776 -13.63 -16.30 7.22
N TYR A 777 -14.16 -17.47 7.57
CA TYR A 777 -13.37 -18.59 8.11
C TYR A 777 -13.34 -19.82 7.22
N TYR A 778 -13.82 -19.73 5.99
CA TYR A 778 -14.00 -20.83 5.08
C TYR A 778 -13.08 -20.76 3.86
N ILE A 779 -12.81 -21.90 3.26
CA ILE A 779 -12.25 -22.02 1.92
C ILE A 779 -13.44 -21.96 0.94
N ASN A 780 -13.46 -20.95 0.07
CA ASN A 780 -14.56 -20.77 -0.87
C ASN A 780 -14.25 -21.45 -2.21
N VAL A 781 -15.16 -22.28 -2.67
CA VAL A 781 -15.03 -23.08 -3.89
C VAL A 781 -16.33 -22.97 -4.70
N ASN A 782 -16.21 -22.99 -6.02
CA ASN A 782 -17.37 -23.04 -6.92
C ASN A 782 -18.17 -24.33 -6.72
N GLU A 783 -19.51 -24.23 -6.64
CA GLU A 783 -20.43 -25.39 -6.43
C GLU A 783 -20.23 -26.49 -7.47
N GLU A 784 -20.10 -26.15 -8.76
CA GLU A 784 -19.92 -27.14 -9.82
C GLU A 784 -18.54 -27.83 -9.72
N THR A 785 -17.51 -27.09 -9.36
CA THR A 785 -16.18 -27.63 -9.15
C THR A 785 -16.16 -28.60 -7.95
N ALA A 786 -16.78 -28.20 -6.85
CA ALA A 786 -16.91 -29.02 -5.66
C ALA A 786 -17.67 -30.32 -5.96
N LYS A 787 -18.79 -30.22 -6.71
CA LYS A 787 -19.58 -31.40 -7.15
C LYS A 787 -18.72 -32.37 -7.97
N LYS A 788 -17.95 -31.89 -8.93
CA LYS A 788 -17.04 -32.72 -9.76
C LYS A 788 -15.98 -33.44 -8.91
N LYS A 789 -15.56 -32.84 -7.81
CA LYS A 789 -14.54 -33.39 -6.89
C LYS A 789 -15.15 -34.16 -5.69
N GLY A 790 -16.47 -34.33 -5.63
CA GLY A 790 -17.17 -35.02 -4.56
C GLY A 790 -17.10 -34.32 -3.19
N ILE A 791 -16.92 -33.01 -3.18
CA ILE A 791 -16.80 -32.18 -1.97
C ILE A 791 -18.17 -31.63 -1.58
N LYS A 792 -18.51 -31.70 -0.28
CA LYS A 792 -19.77 -31.24 0.29
C LYS A 792 -19.54 -29.94 1.10
N ASN A 793 -20.55 -29.06 1.16
CA ASN A 793 -20.51 -27.86 1.95
C ASN A 793 -20.23 -28.17 3.44
N GLY A 794 -19.35 -27.36 4.05
CA GLY A 794 -18.91 -27.55 5.45
C GLY A 794 -17.88 -28.66 5.66
N GLN A 795 -17.54 -29.44 4.65
CA GLN A 795 -16.55 -30.52 4.75
C GLN A 795 -15.14 -29.92 4.92
N ILE A 796 -14.31 -30.55 5.75
CA ILE A 796 -12.89 -30.19 5.84
C ILE A 796 -12.17 -30.69 4.60
N ILE A 797 -11.46 -29.81 3.92
CA ILE A 797 -10.67 -30.11 2.73
C ILE A 797 -9.23 -29.69 2.90
N TRP A 798 -8.34 -30.37 2.17
CA TRP A 798 -6.98 -29.93 1.92
C TRP A 798 -6.93 -29.10 0.63
N VAL A 799 -6.09 -28.07 0.65
CA VAL A 799 -5.62 -27.32 -0.53
C VAL A 799 -4.12 -27.52 -0.58
N GLU A 800 -3.60 -28.11 -1.65
CA GLU A 800 -2.20 -28.53 -1.77
C GLU A 800 -1.57 -28.01 -3.06
N THR A 801 -0.34 -27.48 -2.97
CA THR A 801 0.48 -27.01 -4.09
C THR A 801 1.32 -28.15 -4.68
N ALA A 802 1.86 -27.96 -5.88
CA ALA A 802 2.78 -28.90 -6.51
C ALA A 802 4.11 -29.06 -5.71
N THR A 803 4.48 -28.08 -4.91
CA THR A 803 5.66 -28.14 -4.02
C THR A 803 5.39 -28.86 -2.70
N GLY A 804 4.15 -29.34 -2.47
CA GLY A 804 3.75 -30.08 -1.28
C GLY A 804 3.32 -29.22 -0.09
N ARG A 805 3.27 -27.88 -0.24
CA ARG A 805 2.69 -26.99 0.77
C ARG A 805 1.19 -27.18 0.81
N ARG A 806 0.61 -27.19 1.99
CA ARG A 806 -0.81 -27.43 2.12
C ARG A 806 -1.45 -26.75 3.32
N ILE A 807 -2.69 -26.33 3.13
CA ILE A 807 -3.56 -25.79 4.18
C ILE A 807 -4.84 -26.61 4.25
N LYS A 808 -5.53 -26.60 5.38
CA LYS A 808 -6.84 -27.24 5.52
C LYS A 808 -7.85 -26.34 6.22
N GLY A 809 -9.11 -26.54 5.89
CA GLY A 809 -10.22 -25.86 6.55
C GLY A 809 -11.59 -26.29 6.04
N PRO A 810 -12.65 -25.79 6.66
CA PRO A 810 -14.01 -26.03 6.21
C PRO A 810 -14.27 -25.30 4.87
N VAL A 811 -14.99 -25.98 3.96
CA VAL A 811 -15.34 -25.40 2.66
C VAL A 811 -16.70 -24.74 2.69
N SER A 812 -16.81 -23.57 2.08
CA SER A 812 -18.06 -22.90 1.72
C SER A 812 -18.25 -22.96 0.20
N LEU A 813 -19.37 -23.52 -0.23
CA LEU A 813 -19.70 -23.64 -1.66
C LEU A 813 -20.48 -22.42 -2.10
N ILE A 814 -19.97 -21.71 -3.11
CA ILE A 814 -20.56 -20.49 -3.63
C ILE A 814 -20.64 -20.50 -5.16
N LYS A 815 -21.65 -19.84 -5.72
CA LYS A 815 -21.79 -19.64 -7.17
C LYS A 815 -20.95 -18.48 -7.69
N GLY A 816 -20.72 -17.48 -6.84
CA GLY A 816 -20.07 -16.24 -7.20
C GLY A 816 -18.52 -16.31 -7.17
N ILE A 817 -17.96 -17.39 -7.72
CA ILE A 817 -16.50 -17.55 -7.90
C ILE A 817 -16.22 -18.26 -9.22
N HIS A 818 -15.13 -17.89 -9.86
CA HIS A 818 -14.70 -18.55 -11.11
C HIS A 818 -14.52 -20.06 -10.86
N PRO A 819 -14.98 -20.96 -11.77
CA PRO A 819 -14.91 -22.41 -11.57
C PRO A 819 -13.48 -22.95 -11.34
N LEU A 820 -12.47 -22.26 -11.85
CA LEU A 820 -11.06 -22.63 -11.65
C LEU A 820 -10.41 -21.95 -10.45
N ALA A 821 -11.17 -21.26 -9.58
CA ALA A 821 -10.61 -20.54 -8.45
C ALA A 821 -10.96 -21.16 -7.10
N VAL A 822 -10.02 -21.05 -6.15
CA VAL A 822 -10.17 -21.34 -4.72
C VAL A 822 -9.82 -20.09 -3.95
N ALA A 823 -10.76 -19.56 -3.15
CA ALA A 823 -10.58 -18.32 -2.44
C ALA A 823 -10.50 -18.52 -0.93
N VAL A 824 -9.57 -17.81 -0.29
CA VAL A 824 -9.40 -17.83 1.18
C VAL A 824 -9.33 -16.38 1.67
N ALA A 825 -10.04 -16.09 2.77
CA ALA A 825 -9.93 -14.78 3.42
C ALA A 825 -8.54 -14.60 4.03
N GLY A 826 -7.88 -13.50 3.67
CA GLY A 826 -6.51 -13.24 4.08
C GLY A 826 -6.35 -13.01 5.58
N ILE A 827 -5.32 -13.65 6.13
CA ILE A 827 -4.79 -13.45 7.48
C ILE A 827 -5.74 -13.89 8.59
N ASN A 828 -6.21 -15.12 8.49
CA ASN A 828 -6.84 -15.90 9.55
C ASN A 828 -5.96 -17.13 9.88
N GLY A 829 -6.40 -18.02 10.76
CA GLY A 829 -5.66 -19.23 11.14
C GLY A 829 -4.58 -18.96 12.19
N HIS A 830 -4.84 -18.06 13.12
CA HIS A 830 -3.95 -17.77 14.25
C HIS A 830 -3.70 -18.98 15.14
N TRP A 831 -2.45 -19.17 15.57
CA TRP A 831 -2.07 -20.31 16.44
C TRP A 831 -1.58 -19.88 17.83
N SER A 832 -1.26 -18.60 18.04
CA SER A 832 -0.75 -18.15 19.33
C SER A 832 -1.69 -18.51 20.49
N GLN A 833 -1.15 -19.15 21.51
CA GLN A 833 -1.91 -19.55 22.70
C GLN A 833 -2.48 -18.38 23.50
N TYR A 834 -1.99 -17.19 23.23
CA TYR A 834 -2.40 -15.95 23.91
C TYR A 834 -3.58 -15.24 23.21
N LEU A 835 -3.88 -15.57 21.94
CA LEU A 835 -5.02 -15.02 21.20
C LEU A 835 -6.29 -15.84 21.47
N LYS A 836 -6.94 -15.60 22.58
CA LYS A 836 -8.05 -16.45 23.08
C LYS A 836 -9.28 -16.48 22.17
N VAL A 837 -9.53 -15.44 21.38
CA VAL A 837 -10.70 -15.34 20.49
C VAL A 837 -10.41 -15.95 19.12
N GLY A 838 -9.36 -15.48 18.45
CA GLY A 838 -9.06 -15.85 17.06
C GLY A 838 -8.27 -17.14 16.86
N ARG A 839 -7.82 -17.78 17.94
CA ARG A 839 -6.98 -18.97 17.86
C ARG A 839 -7.69 -20.13 17.16
N ASN A 840 -7.00 -20.75 16.19
CA ASN A 840 -7.50 -21.88 15.40
C ASN A 840 -8.78 -21.60 14.60
N LYS A 841 -9.09 -20.32 14.33
CA LYS A 841 -10.22 -19.94 13.49
C LYS A 841 -9.75 -19.50 12.10
N GLY A 842 -10.48 -19.95 11.08
CA GLY A 842 -10.15 -19.68 9.68
C GLY A 842 -8.93 -20.47 9.20
N VAL A 843 -8.35 -20.01 8.10
CA VAL A 843 -7.28 -20.70 7.38
C VAL A 843 -6.11 -19.76 7.14
N TYR A 844 -4.90 -20.21 7.43
CA TYR A 844 -3.69 -19.44 7.16
C TYR A 844 -3.24 -19.66 5.70
N PHE A 845 -3.70 -18.79 4.82
CA PHE A 845 -3.46 -18.87 3.37
C PHE A 845 -1.97 -18.77 3.00
N ASN A 846 -1.23 -17.88 3.67
CA ASN A 846 0.12 -17.52 3.26
C ASN A 846 1.13 -18.67 3.39
N ASP A 847 0.77 -19.78 4.05
CA ASP A 847 1.59 -20.99 4.09
C ASP A 847 1.66 -21.74 2.74
N LEU A 848 0.75 -21.43 1.80
CA LEU A 848 0.83 -21.92 0.42
C LEU A 848 1.88 -21.20 -0.43
N LEU A 849 2.35 -20.01 0.01
CA LEU A 849 3.17 -19.15 -0.81
C LEU A 849 4.65 -19.52 -0.76
N GLU A 850 5.28 -19.53 -1.93
CA GLU A 850 6.73 -19.49 -2.04
C GLU A 850 7.20 -18.05 -2.12
N ILE A 851 8.30 -17.74 -1.46
CA ILE A 851 8.96 -16.45 -1.54
C ILE A 851 10.40 -16.67 -1.96
N ASP A 852 10.70 -16.38 -3.20
CA ASP A 852 12.01 -16.46 -3.83
C ASP A 852 12.01 -15.62 -5.12
N ARG A 853 13.13 -15.57 -5.83
CA ARG A 853 13.27 -14.79 -7.06
C ARG A 853 12.30 -15.18 -8.17
N ASP A 854 11.80 -16.42 -8.16
CA ASP A 854 10.87 -16.94 -9.17
C ASP A 854 9.40 -16.62 -8.84
N HIS A 855 9.09 -16.31 -7.60
CA HIS A 855 7.74 -16.06 -7.10
C HIS A 855 7.48 -14.61 -6.68
N VAL A 856 8.35 -13.68 -7.11
CA VAL A 856 8.14 -12.24 -6.92
C VAL A 856 8.20 -11.53 -8.27
N ASP A 857 7.49 -10.42 -8.37
CA ASP A 857 7.64 -9.48 -9.48
C ASP A 857 9.05 -8.87 -9.44
N PRO A 858 9.86 -9.01 -10.49
CA PRO A 858 11.26 -8.60 -10.42
C PRO A 858 11.46 -7.08 -10.38
N VAL A 859 10.45 -6.29 -10.80
CA VAL A 859 10.53 -4.82 -10.80
C VAL A 859 10.14 -4.25 -9.44
N SER A 860 9.08 -4.75 -8.84
CA SER A 860 8.50 -4.18 -7.61
C SER A 860 8.62 -5.06 -6.37
N LEU A 861 9.09 -6.30 -6.51
CA LEU A 861 9.16 -7.32 -5.45
C LEU A 861 7.80 -7.63 -4.79
N SER A 862 6.71 -7.50 -5.53
CA SER A 862 5.39 -8.01 -5.12
C SER A 862 5.39 -9.54 -5.15
N ALA A 863 4.91 -10.19 -4.09
CA ALA A 863 4.85 -11.64 -4.04
C ALA A 863 3.67 -12.20 -4.85
N ASP A 864 3.88 -13.39 -5.42
CA ASP A 864 2.85 -14.09 -6.19
C ASP A 864 1.90 -14.84 -5.23
N ALA A 865 0.66 -14.37 -5.14
CA ALA A 865 -0.39 -15.02 -4.36
C ALA A 865 -1.33 -15.88 -5.23
N CYS A 866 -1.07 -15.97 -6.53
CA CYS A 866 -1.75 -16.88 -7.44
C CYS A 866 -0.96 -18.20 -7.52
N VAL A 867 -1.41 -19.23 -6.80
CA VAL A 867 -0.73 -20.51 -6.72
C VAL A 867 -1.60 -21.58 -7.37
N LYS A 868 -0.99 -22.54 -8.09
CA LYS A 868 -1.69 -23.68 -8.66
C LYS A 868 -1.87 -24.76 -7.60
N VAL A 869 -3.10 -25.26 -7.44
CA VAL A 869 -3.45 -26.18 -6.37
C VAL A 869 -4.39 -27.30 -6.82
N LYS A 870 -4.38 -28.40 -6.06
CA LYS A 870 -5.46 -29.40 -6.02
C LYS A 870 -6.21 -29.32 -4.70
N ILE A 871 -7.48 -29.74 -4.69
CA ILE A 871 -8.30 -29.83 -3.47
C ILE A 871 -8.90 -31.23 -3.34
N TYR A 872 -9.00 -31.68 -2.10
CA TYR A 872 -9.57 -33.02 -1.79
C TYR A 872 -10.04 -33.08 -0.34
N PRO A 873 -11.01 -34.00 0.00
CA PRO A 873 -11.47 -34.16 1.37
C PRO A 873 -10.37 -34.62 2.32
N ALA A 874 -10.34 -34.08 3.54
CA ALA A 874 -9.52 -34.61 4.62
C ALA A 874 -10.05 -35.96 5.09
N LYS A 875 -9.14 -36.88 5.41
CA LYS A 875 -9.51 -38.21 5.90
C LYS A 875 -9.99 -38.15 7.36
N LYS A 876 -10.76 -39.18 7.79
CA LYS A 876 -11.16 -39.29 9.20
C LYS A 876 -9.89 -39.47 10.06
N GLY A 877 -9.65 -38.57 10.98
CA GLY A 877 -8.42 -38.50 11.80
C GLY A 877 -7.47 -37.36 11.43
N GLU A 878 -7.68 -36.72 10.28
CA GLU A 878 -6.96 -35.52 9.89
C GLU A 878 -7.79 -34.26 10.17
N VAL A 879 -9.05 -34.48 10.61
CA VAL A 879 -10.05 -33.40 10.85
C VAL A 879 -9.84 -32.75 12.21
#